data_17f92c37a2efaaec46a593f730e23df3
#
_entry.id   17f92c37a2efaaec46a593f730e23df3
#
_cell.length_a   1.000
_cell.length_b   1.000
_cell.length_c   1.000
_cell.angle_alpha   90.00
_cell.angle_beta   90.00
_cell.angle_gamma   90.00
#
_symmetry.space_group_name_H-M   'P 1'
#
loop_
_entity.id
_entity.type
_entity.pdbx_description
1 polymer ?
#
loop_
_entity_poly.entity_id
_entity_poly.type
_entity_poly.pdbx_seq_one_letter_code
_entity_poly.pdbx_strand_id
1 'polypeptide(L)'
;MRTSEIRTRWLDYFEKQGHEVCPSVSLVSPEPSILFTIAGMVPFIPYIMGVEPAPWPRATSVQKCIRTNDIDNVGKTTRHGTFFQMNGNFSFGDYFKEGAINFAWDLLTGSRDEGKYGLDGDRFWVTIWDQDEEALDVLTKQVGMDPKHIVRLPRVENFWDTGQPGPAGPCAEWHYDRGPAYGPEAVGGAVDPGGDRYLEVWNLVFDQFMRGEGTGKDYPLLGELDKKAIDTGAGLERLAFVMQDKPNMYEIDEVFPVIEAAMQMSGKRYGLGAAGPEAGAAYDDDVRMRVVADHVRSSLMLIGDGVRPGNDGRGYVLRRLIRRAVRSMRLLGVDEATMPTLLTASKDAMKASYPELETNWKTISEVAYAEEDAFRRTLSAGTTILDAAVASAKESKGAPVISGASAFSLHDTYGFPIDLTLEMAAEQGVSVDEEGFRSLMAEQKERARADARSKKTGHTDVRVFHDIEKAMGGGSTFLGYTEQASEATVEALLVDGVEAPAATAPSEVEVILDRTPFYAEMGGQLADHGTIRLAGGGVVEVHDVQAPIRGLSVHRGTLTEGGMTVGEKAYAEIDGERRLAIARAHTATHMVYAGLRNVVSENADQAGSENSPSRLRFDFRHSSALAGSQLNDIEALVNEKLAEDLPVTTEVMSIEKAKEAGAIALFGEKYGSEVRVVTIGDGFDRELCGGTHVPTTGHIGRVTVLGEGSVASGVRRIEALVGDGAYEFQAKEHALVSQLSQLVGGRADELPERIESLLAKLRESEKELDKIRTEQALRRGGELAAASERVGKVSLVASAVGEMPSADALRTLALDVRDRMGNERGAVVALAGLVGGKPSLVIATNEGAREASVKAGALVRAVGKYMGGGGGGRDDIAQGGGTKPEGIPTALDAIRSQIEAL
;
A
#
# COMPACT_ATOMS: atom_id res chain seq x y z
N MET A 1 -23.98 -14.87 -29.82
CA MET A 1 -24.21 -13.43 -29.60
C MET A 1 -23.01 -12.90 -28.80
N ARG A 2 -22.43 -11.74 -29.16
CA ARG A 2 -21.30 -11.16 -28.41
C ARG A 2 -21.78 -10.59 -27.08
N THR A 3 -20.89 -10.52 -26.10
CA THR A 3 -21.24 -9.97 -24.76
C THR A 3 -21.71 -8.52 -24.84
N SER A 4 -21.04 -7.68 -25.64
CA SER A 4 -21.48 -6.30 -25.90
C SER A 4 -22.86 -6.21 -26.55
N GLU A 5 -23.23 -7.14 -27.40
CA GLU A 5 -24.57 -7.20 -28.02
C GLU A 5 -25.65 -7.59 -26.98
N ILE A 6 -25.35 -8.56 -26.10
CA ILE A 6 -26.26 -8.94 -25.00
C ILE A 6 -26.51 -7.72 -24.11
N ARG A 7 -25.47 -6.97 -23.76
CA ARG A 7 -25.56 -5.71 -23.01
C ARG A 7 -26.45 -4.69 -23.71
N THR A 8 -26.24 -4.42 -24.98
CA THR A 8 -27.01 -3.44 -25.73
C THR A 8 -28.49 -3.86 -25.79
N ARG A 9 -28.78 -5.13 -26.11
CA ARG A 9 -30.15 -5.64 -26.16
C ARG A 9 -30.87 -5.52 -24.83
N TRP A 10 -30.19 -5.72 -23.71
CA TRP A 10 -30.74 -5.50 -22.38
C TRP A 10 -31.19 -4.06 -22.19
N LEU A 11 -30.28 -3.10 -22.44
CA LEU A 11 -30.57 -1.69 -22.24
C LEU A 11 -31.68 -1.21 -23.19
N ASP A 12 -31.60 -1.54 -24.47
CA ASP A 12 -32.61 -1.19 -25.48
C ASP A 12 -33.98 -1.77 -25.18
N TYR A 13 -34.05 -3.02 -24.63
CA TYR A 13 -35.30 -3.65 -24.26
C TYR A 13 -35.97 -2.90 -23.13
N PHE A 14 -35.24 -2.62 -22.05
CA PHE A 14 -35.83 -1.94 -20.90
C PHE A 14 -36.09 -0.46 -21.15
N GLU A 15 -35.30 0.22 -21.98
CA GLU A 15 -35.60 1.58 -22.43
C GLU A 15 -36.95 1.63 -23.17
N LYS A 16 -37.22 0.67 -24.07
CA LYS A 16 -38.52 0.54 -24.75
C LYS A 16 -39.68 0.24 -23.79
N GLN A 17 -39.39 -0.35 -22.64
CA GLN A 17 -40.38 -0.55 -21.57
C GLN A 17 -40.51 0.63 -20.62
N GLY A 18 -39.89 1.77 -20.94
CA GLY A 18 -40.01 3.02 -20.19
C GLY A 18 -39.07 3.13 -18.98
N HIS A 19 -38.00 2.37 -18.95
CA HIS A 19 -36.95 2.49 -17.93
C HIS A 19 -35.92 3.54 -18.35
N GLU A 20 -35.47 4.34 -17.40
CA GLU A 20 -34.32 5.24 -17.60
C GLU A 20 -33.04 4.41 -17.63
N VAL A 21 -32.22 4.63 -18.65
CA VAL A 21 -30.90 3.98 -18.78
C VAL A 21 -29.88 4.72 -17.93
N CYS A 22 -29.55 4.15 -16.79
CA CYS A 22 -28.58 4.71 -15.87
C CYS A 22 -27.15 4.21 -16.20
N PRO A 23 -26.14 5.10 -16.20
CA PRO A 23 -24.76 4.69 -16.38
C PRO A 23 -24.28 3.84 -15.20
N SER A 24 -23.30 2.95 -15.46
CA SER A 24 -22.61 2.23 -14.41
C SER A 24 -21.87 3.19 -13.48
N VAL A 25 -22.07 3.06 -12.18
CA VAL A 25 -21.28 3.81 -11.20
C VAL A 25 -19.89 3.15 -11.00
N SER A 26 -19.01 3.86 -10.32
CA SER A 26 -17.67 3.35 -9.99
C SER A 26 -17.74 2.07 -9.16
N LEU A 27 -16.75 1.20 -9.34
CA LEU A 27 -16.49 0.04 -8.48
C LEU A 27 -16.18 0.45 -7.03
N VAL A 28 -15.70 1.68 -6.81
CA VAL A 28 -15.52 2.24 -5.48
C VAL A 28 -16.88 2.65 -4.95
N SER A 29 -17.42 1.87 -4.02
CA SER A 29 -18.74 2.13 -3.46
C SER A 29 -18.79 3.49 -2.77
N PRO A 30 -19.85 4.30 -3.00
CA PRO A 30 -20.14 5.49 -2.20
C PRO A 30 -20.58 5.15 -0.78
N GLU A 31 -21.08 3.92 -0.56
CA GLU A 31 -21.51 3.43 0.75
C GLU A 31 -20.29 3.05 1.61
N PRO A 32 -20.08 3.74 2.77
CA PRO A 32 -18.87 3.53 3.58
C PRO A 32 -18.72 2.13 4.16
N SER A 33 -19.85 1.41 4.33
CA SER A 33 -19.88 0.07 4.94
C SER A 33 -19.33 -1.02 4.02
N ILE A 34 -19.26 -0.77 2.70
CA ILE A 34 -18.79 -1.72 1.69
C ILE A 34 -17.61 -1.18 0.90
N LEU A 35 -16.61 -2.05 0.68
CA LEU A 35 -15.39 -1.67 -0.05
C LEU A 35 -15.65 -1.38 -1.52
N PHE A 36 -16.49 -2.20 -2.16
CA PHE A 36 -16.75 -2.15 -3.59
C PHE A 36 -18.25 -2.22 -3.88
N THR A 37 -18.65 -1.79 -5.05
CA THR A 37 -19.98 -2.02 -5.60
C THR A 37 -20.14 -3.50 -5.92
N ILE A 38 -20.96 -4.21 -5.13
CA ILE A 38 -21.10 -5.68 -5.16
C ILE A 38 -22.32 -6.16 -5.94
N ALA A 39 -23.26 -5.26 -6.26
CA ALA A 39 -24.51 -5.56 -6.94
C ALA A 39 -25.04 -4.34 -7.70
N GLY A 40 -25.94 -4.59 -8.67
CA GLY A 40 -26.55 -3.56 -9.50
C GLY A 40 -27.40 -2.56 -8.73
N MET A 41 -27.98 -2.98 -7.62
CA MET A 41 -28.88 -2.15 -6.81
C MET A 41 -28.16 -1.14 -5.90
N VAL A 42 -26.86 -1.29 -5.67
CA VAL A 42 -26.11 -0.43 -4.72
C VAL A 42 -26.32 1.07 -4.94
N PRO A 43 -26.28 1.61 -6.16
CA PRO A 43 -26.56 3.04 -6.40
C PRO A 43 -28.04 3.42 -6.16
N PHE A 44 -28.96 2.46 -6.10
CA PHE A 44 -30.39 2.70 -5.95
C PHE A 44 -30.92 2.47 -4.52
N ILE A 45 -30.07 2.05 -3.57
CA ILE A 45 -30.46 1.82 -2.17
C ILE A 45 -31.24 2.99 -1.57
N PRO A 46 -30.83 4.28 -1.71
CA PRO A 46 -31.57 5.39 -1.15
C PRO A 46 -33.02 5.49 -1.68
N TYR A 47 -33.24 5.14 -2.93
CA TYR A 47 -34.55 5.19 -3.58
C TYR A 47 -35.45 4.00 -3.17
N ILE A 48 -34.86 2.79 -3.07
CA ILE A 48 -35.56 1.59 -2.59
C ILE A 48 -35.97 1.77 -1.13
N MET A 49 -35.10 2.38 -0.32
CA MET A 49 -35.37 2.68 1.09
C MET A 49 -36.35 3.86 1.30
N GLY A 50 -36.67 4.62 0.25
CA GLY A 50 -37.48 5.84 0.35
C GLY A 50 -36.80 6.99 1.11
N VAL A 51 -35.48 6.92 1.33
CA VAL A 51 -34.67 8.00 1.95
C VAL A 51 -34.61 9.21 1.02
N GLU A 52 -34.53 8.93 -0.28
CA GLU A 52 -34.57 9.93 -1.34
C GLU A 52 -35.70 9.59 -2.34
N PRO A 53 -36.41 10.58 -2.90
CA PRO A 53 -37.34 10.33 -3.96
C PRO A 53 -36.62 9.87 -5.22
N ALA A 54 -37.04 8.75 -5.82
CA ALA A 54 -36.48 8.32 -7.10
C ALA A 54 -36.82 9.34 -8.19
N PRO A 55 -35.83 9.77 -9.00
CA PRO A 55 -36.06 10.75 -10.10
C PRO A 55 -36.98 10.19 -11.21
N TRP A 56 -37.07 8.89 -11.32
CA TRP A 56 -37.84 8.15 -12.32
C TRP A 56 -38.54 6.95 -11.67
N PRO A 57 -39.66 6.49 -12.20
CA PRO A 57 -40.37 5.32 -11.65
C PRO A 57 -39.67 3.99 -11.94
N ARG A 58 -38.88 3.93 -13.03
CA ARG A 58 -38.16 2.75 -13.50
C ARG A 58 -36.75 3.11 -13.92
N ALA A 59 -35.83 2.22 -13.67
CA ALA A 59 -34.44 2.36 -14.14
C ALA A 59 -33.88 1.03 -14.65
N THR A 60 -32.88 1.08 -15.50
CA THR A 60 -32.09 -0.06 -15.93
C THR A 60 -30.63 0.32 -16.01
N SER A 61 -29.75 -0.63 -15.73
CA SER A 61 -28.31 -0.44 -15.85
C SER A 61 -27.58 -1.75 -16.14
N VAL A 62 -26.35 -1.63 -16.60
CA VAL A 62 -25.36 -2.71 -16.59
C VAL A 62 -24.22 -2.27 -15.69
N GLN A 63 -24.26 -2.70 -14.44
CA GLN A 63 -23.38 -2.24 -13.38
C GLN A 63 -22.10 -3.06 -13.28
N LYS A 64 -20.96 -2.40 -13.23
CA LYS A 64 -19.67 -3.00 -12.84
C LYS A 64 -19.74 -3.45 -11.38
N CYS A 65 -19.37 -4.71 -11.10
CA CYS A 65 -19.39 -5.27 -9.76
C CYS A 65 -18.07 -5.99 -9.44
N ILE A 66 -17.69 -5.93 -8.16
CA ILE A 66 -16.57 -6.69 -7.59
C ILE A 66 -17.05 -7.49 -6.38
N ARG A 67 -16.84 -8.81 -6.40
CA ARG A 67 -17.05 -9.70 -5.24
C ARG A 67 -15.75 -10.35 -4.82
N THR A 68 -15.24 -9.96 -3.67
CA THR A 68 -13.97 -10.46 -3.13
C THR A 68 -14.07 -11.84 -2.50
N ASN A 69 -15.26 -12.24 -2.07
CA ASN A 69 -15.51 -13.56 -1.48
C ASN A 69 -15.35 -14.69 -2.51
N ASP A 70 -15.50 -14.39 -3.79
CA ASP A 70 -15.40 -15.37 -4.87
C ASP A 70 -13.98 -15.61 -5.37
N ILE A 71 -13.00 -14.82 -4.92
CA ILE A 71 -11.59 -14.88 -5.39
C ILE A 71 -11.02 -16.30 -5.30
N ASP A 72 -11.33 -17.05 -4.24
CA ASP A 72 -10.81 -18.40 -4.02
C ASP A 72 -11.54 -19.49 -4.84
N ASN A 73 -12.69 -19.15 -5.42
CA ASN A 73 -13.47 -19.99 -6.33
C ASN A 73 -13.11 -19.76 -7.81
N VAL A 74 -12.43 -18.65 -8.10
CA VAL A 74 -12.01 -18.29 -9.45
C VAL A 74 -11.13 -19.38 -10.06
N GLY A 75 -11.43 -19.75 -11.28
CA GLY A 75 -10.73 -20.80 -12.02
C GLY A 75 -11.18 -22.21 -11.70
N LYS A 76 -11.79 -22.47 -10.55
CA LYS A 76 -12.24 -23.78 -10.08
C LYS A 76 -13.68 -24.08 -10.43
N THR A 77 -14.51 -23.06 -10.49
CA THR A 77 -15.94 -23.15 -10.88
C THR A 77 -16.14 -22.56 -12.27
N THR A 78 -17.27 -22.84 -12.88
CA THR A 78 -17.60 -22.36 -14.23
C THR A 78 -18.15 -20.94 -14.28
N ARG A 79 -18.60 -20.38 -13.13
CA ARG A 79 -19.46 -19.22 -13.05
C ARG A 79 -19.05 -18.11 -12.09
N HIS A 80 -17.98 -18.30 -11.30
CA HIS A 80 -17.49 -17.28 -10.36
C HIS A 80 -16.36 -16.45 -10.96
N GLY A 81 -16.50 -15.13 -10.86
CA GLY A 81 -15.48 -14.16 -11.23
C GLY A 81 -15.38 -13.05 -10.20
N THR A 82 -14.20 -12.47 -10.05
CA THR A 82 -13.98 -11.34 -9.13
C THR A 82 -14.67 -10.09 -9.65
N PHE A 83 -14.38 -9.71 -10.91
CA PHE A 83 -15.12 -8.69 -11.64
C PHE A 83 -16.20 -9.35 -12.50
N PHE A 84 -17.40 -8.81 -12.46
CA PHE A 84 -18.48 -9.20 -13.34
C PHE A 84 -19.41 -8.02 -13.61
N GLN A 85 -20.25 -8.17 -14.62
CA GLN A 85 -21.24 -7.18 -15.02
C GLN A 85 -22.62 -7.66 -14.65
N MET A 86 -23.36 -6.85 -13.92
CA MET A 86 -24.73 -7.16 -13.52
C MET A 86 -25.71 -6.31 -14.30
N ASN A 87 -26.47 -6.95 -15.15
CA ASN A 87 -27.63 -6.35 -15.80
C ASN A 87 -28.77 -6.24 -14.77
N GLY A 88 -29.38 -5.08 -14.64
CA GLY A 88 -30.44 -4.84 -13.68
C GLY A 88 -31.59 -4.01 -14.25
N ASN A 89 -32.80 -4.34 -13.87
CA ASN A 89 -33.97 -3.49 -14.03
C ASN A 89 -34.63 -3.26 -12.68
N PHE A 90 -35.05 -2.03 -12.45
CA PHE A 90 -35.49 -1.53 -11.15
C PHE A 90 -36.85 -0.85 -11.29
N SER A 91 -37.68 -1.02 -10.27
CA SER A 91 -38.97 -0.33 -10.15
C SER A 91 -39.11 0.27 -8.76
N PHE A 92 -39.48 1.54 -8.70
CA PHE A 92 -39.63 2.28 -7.45
C PHE A 92 -41.11 2.57 -7.16
N GLY A 93 -41.91 1.50 -6.96
CA GLY A 93 -43.33 1.57 -6.69
C GLY A 93 -44.19 1.71 -7.93
N ASP A 94 -43.72 1.35 -9.12
CA ASP A 94 -44.45 1.40 -10.37
C ASP A 94 -44.98 0.02 -10.76
N TYR A 95 -44.14 -0.94 -11.17
CA TYR A 95 -44.53 -2.33 -11.35
C TYR A 95 -43.92 -3.20 -10.24
N PHE A 96 -44.50 -4.39 -10.05
CA PHE A 96 -44.02 -5.35 -9.07
C PHE A 96 -43.81 -6.74 -9.70
N LYS A 97 -44.11 -7.84 -9.01
CA LYS A 97 -43.82 -9.21 -9.43
C LYS A 97 -44.32 -9.53 -10.83
N GLU A 98 -45.60 -9.20 -11.12
CA GLU A 98 -46.21 -9.43 -12.43
C GLU A 98 -45.38 -8.83 -13.57
N GLY A 99 -45.01 -7.56 -13.44
CA GLY A 99 -44.20 -6.86 -14.45
C GLY A 99 -42.81 -7.46 -14.58
N ALA A 100 -42.15 -7.72 -13.45
CA ALA A 100 -40.77 -8.22 -13.45
C ALA A 100 -40.68 -9.63 -14.08
N ILE A 101 -41.54 -10.54 -13.71
CA ILE A 101 -41.58 -11.91 -14.22
C ILE A 101 -41.90 -11.93 -15.72
N ASN A 102 -42.87 -11.13 -16.18
CA ASN A 102 -43.24 -11.06 -17.60
C ASN A 102 -42.12 -10.44 -18.43
N PHE A 103 -41.43 -9.38 -17.97
CA PHE A 103 -40.29 -8.82 -18.64
C PHE A 103 -39.15 -9.85 -18.74
N ALA A 104 -38.88 -10.59 -17.68
CA ALA A 104 -37.84 -11.61 -17.70
C ALA A 104 -38.12 -12.70 -18.75
N TRP A 105 -39.33 -13.26 -18.73
CA TRP A 105 -39.73 -14.27 -19.70
C TRP A 105 -39.68 -13.77 -21.13
N ASP A 106 -40.23 -12.58 -21.38
CA ASP A 106 -40.30 -12.01 -22.72
C ASP A 106 -38.87 -11.70 -23.26
N LEU A 107 -37.99 -11.13 -22.46
CA LEU A 107 -36.62 -10.85 -22.88
C LEU A 107 -35.81 -12.14 -23.13
N LEU A 108 -35.91 -13.12 -22.22
CA LEU A 108 -35.14 -14.35 -22.31
C LEU A 108 -35.56 -15.23 -23.49
N THR A 109 -36.88 -15.40 -23.72
CA THR A 109 -37.41 -16.36 -24.66
C THR A 109 -37.91 -15.75 -25.98
N GLY A 110 -38.18 -14.45 -26.01
CA GLY A 110 -38.66 -13.73 -27.18
C GLY A 110 -37.69 -13.74 -28.35
N SER A 111 -38.20 -13.45 -29.54
CA SER A 111 -37.43 -13.56 -30.81
C SER A 111 -36.20 -12.68 -30.84
N ARG A 112 -35.08 -13.24 -31.36
CA ARG A 112 -33.85 -12.49 -31.63
C ARG A 112 -34.04 -11.35 -32.64
N ASP A 113 -34.99 -11.53 -33.57
CA ASP A 113 -35.31 -10.54 -34.59
C ASP A 113 -36.01 -9.30 -34.00
N GLU A 114 -36.64 -9.49 -32.83
CA GLU A 114 -37.27 -8.41 -32.05
C GLU A 114 -36.31 -7.76 -31.04
N GLY A 115 -35.00 -8.12 -31.08
CA GLY A 115 -34.01 -7.60 -30.16
C GLY A 115 -33.91 -8.33 -28.83
N LYS A 116 -34.56 -9.49 -28.68
CA LYS A 116 -34.56 -10.31 -27.48
C LYS A 116 -33.53 -11.44 -27.58
N TYR A 117 -33.46 -12.32 -26.56
CA TYR A 117 -32.39 -13.31 -26.49
C TYR A 117 -32.67 -14.62 -27.22
N GLY A 118 -33.93 -15.01 -27.36
CA GLY A 118 -34.34 -16.21 -28.11
C GLY A 118 -33.82 -17.52 -27.50
N LEU A 119 -33.78 -17.59 -26.18
CA LEU A 119 -33.44 -18.81 -25.46
C LEU A 119 -34.67 -19.75 -25.43
N ASP A 120 -34.39 -21.04 -25.35
CA ASP A 120 -35.43 -22.07 -25.31
C ASP A 120 -36.18 -22.05 -23.97
N GLY A 121 -37.48 -21.72 -23.97
CA GLY A 121 -38.29 -21.58 -22.80
C GLY A 121 -38.48 -22.91 -22.02
N ASP A 122 -38.45 -24.04 -22.72
CA ASP A 122 -38.59 -25.37 -22.09
C ASP A 122 -37.36 -25.77 -21.25
N ARG A 123 -36.28 -25.04 -21.38
CA ARG A 123 -35.04 -25.23 -20.62
C ARG A 123 -34.92 -24.35 -19.37
N PHE A 124 -35.90 -23.45 -19.14
CA PHE A 124 -35.92 -22.62 -17.93
C PHE A 124 -36.59 -23.33 -16.76
N TRP A 125 -35.96 -23.20 -15.61
CA TRP A 125 -36.48 -23.56 -14.30
C TRP A 125 -36.47 -22.32 -13.42
N VAL A 126 -37.46 -22.15 -12.58
CA VAL A 126 -37.55 -20.99 -11.68
C VAL A 126 -37.66 -21.49 -10.24
N THR A 127 -36.78 -21.02 -9.38
CA THR A 127 -36.93 -21.22 -7.94
C THR A 127 -37.62 -20.02 -7.33
N ILE A 128 -38.58 -20.25 -6.44
CA ILE A 128 -39.32 -19.21 -5.70
C ILE A 128 -39.37 -19.53 -4.23
N TRP A 129 -39.56 -18.51 -3.39
CA TRP A 129 -39.87 -18.72 -1.99
C TRP A 129 -41.15 -19.55 -1.84
N ASP A 130 -41.16 -20.54 -0.93
CA ASP A 130 -42.23 -21.53 -0.75
C ASP A 130 -43.55 -20.91 -0.35
N GLN A 131 -43.58 -19.66 0.13
CA GLN A 131 -44.78 -18.90 0.51
C GLN A 131 -45.16 -17.83 -0.53
N ASP A 132 -44.47 -17.73 -1.66
CA ASP A 132 -44.76 -16.72 -2.68
C ASP A 132 -45.79 -17.21 -3.70
N GLU A 133 -47.06 -17.22 -3.29
CA GLU A 133 -48.17 -17.63 -4.16
C GLU A 133 -48.40 -16.65 -5.32
N GLU A 134 -48.06 -15.34 -5.15
CA GLU A 134 -48.22 -14.35 -6.21
C GLU A 134 -47.27 -14.64 -7.37
N ALA A 135 -45.99 -14.90 -7.08
CA ALA A 135 -45.02 -15.28 -8.09
C ALA A 135 -45.40 -16.60 -8.79
N LEU A 136 -45.89 -17.59 -8.02
CA LEU A 136 -46.38 -18.85 -8.57
C LEU A 136 -47.54 -18.64 -9.55
N ASP A 137 -48.50 -17.80 -9.17
CA ASP A 137 -49.65 -17.48 -10.00
C ASP A 137 -49.26 -16.81 -11.32
N VAL A 138 -48.33 -15.84 -11.29
CA VAL A 138 -47.81 -15.19 -12.49
C VAL A 138 -47.11 -16.20 -13.40
N LEU A 139 -46.20 -16.99 -12.85
CA LEU A 139 -45.46 -18.00 -13.60
C LEU A 139 -46.35 -19.03 -14.28
N THR A 140 -47.38 -19.52 -13.57
CA THR A 140 -48.27 -20.57 -14.09
C THR A 140 -49.37 -20.04 -14.99
N LYS A 141 -50.01 -18.92 -14.63
CA LYS A 141 -51.22 -18.41 -15.32
C LYS A 141 -50.96 -17.43 -16.42
N GLN A 142 -49.86 -16.62 -16.32
CA GLN A 142 -49.54 -15.60 -17.31
C GLN A 142 -48.40 -16.04 -18.22
N VAL A 143 -47.28 -16.49 -17.63
CA VAL A 143 -46.14 -17.04 -18.40
C VAL A 143 -46.51 -18.40 -19.02
N GLY A 144 -47.33 -19.20 -18.35
CA GLY A 144 -47.71 -20.52 -18.80
C GLY A 144 -46.61 -21.58 -18.61
N MET A 145 -45.72 -21.35 -17.66
CA MET A 145 -44.65 -22.28 -17.34
C MET A 145 -45.20 -23.59 -16.77
N ASP A 146 -44.65 -24.75 -17.18
CA ASP A 146 -44.97 -26.05 -16.60
C ASP A 146 -44.69 -25.99 -15.08
N PRO A 147 -45.66 -26.28 -14.21
CA PRO A 147 -45.47 -26.31 -12.77
C PRO A 147 -44.32 -27.19 -12.29
N LYS A 148 -43.87 -28.17 -13.09
CA LYS A 148 -42.72 -28.99 -12.78
C LYS A 148 -41.40 -28.21 -12.86
N HIS A 149 -41.34 -27.14 -13.63
CA HIS A 149 -40.20 -26.26 -13.77
C HIS A 149 -40.15 -25.17 -12.72
N ILE A 150 -41.10 -25.15 -11.77
CA ILE A 150 -41.17 -24.20 -10.66
C ILE A 150 -40.81 -24.94 -9.37
N VAL A 151 -39.73 -24.53 -8.73
CA VAL A 151 -39.24 -25.15 -7.50
C VAL A 151 -39.47 -24.20 -6.33
N ARG A 152 -40.20 -24.67 -5.34
CA ARG A 152 -40.49 -23.91 -4.11
C ARG A 152 -39.43 -24.20 -3.05
N LEU A 153 -38.69 -23.20 -2.61
CA LEU A 153 -37.59 -23.31 -1.66
C LEU A 153 -37.86 -22.48 -0.39
N PRO A 154 -37.26 -22.86 0.74
CA PRO A 154 -37.44 -22.13 1.98
C PRO A 154 -36.77 -20.75 1.94
N ARG A 155 -37.12 -19.89 2.91
CA ARG A 155 -36.57 -18.51 3.04
C ARG A 155 -35.04 -18.45 2.98
N VAL A 156 -34.35 -19.46 3.50
CA VAL A 156 -32.87 -19.47 3.49
C VAL A 156 -32.28 -19.48 2.08
N GLU A 157 -33.05 -20.01 1.11
CA GLU A 157 -32.60 -20.12 -0.30
C GLU A 157 -33.14 -18.98 -1.16
N ASN A 158 -34.43 -18.70 -1.14
CA ASN A 158 -35.09 -17.75 -2.04
C ASN A 158 -35.66 -16.52 -1.33
N PHE A 159 -34.83 -15.88 -0.50
CA PHE A 159 -35.15 -14.60 0.11
C PHE A 159 -33.90 -13.75 0.22
N TRP A 160 -33.89 -12.62 -0.47
CA TRP A 160 -32.76 -11.75 -0.55
C TRP A 160 -32.76 -10.66 0.53
N ASP A 161 -31.59 -10.16 0.91
CA ASP A 161 -31.40 -9.04 1.83
C ASP A 161 -29.99 -8.44 1.68
N THR A 162 -29.80 -7.24 2.17
CA THR A 162 -28.53 -6.48 2.11
C THR A 162 -27.43 -6.99 3.06
N GLY A 163 -27.70 -7.99 3.90
CA GLY A 163 -26.79 -8.46 4.94
C GLY A 163 -26.75 -7.59 6.21
N GLN A 164 -27.42 -6.44 6.19
CA GLN A 164 -27.59 -5.47 7.29
C GLN A 164 -29.00 -4.88 7.23
N PRO A 165 -29.47 -4.11 8.25
CA PRO A 165 -30.80 -3.48 8.21
C PRO A 165 -31.04 -2.74 6.90
N GLY A 166 -32.14 -3.04 6.23
CA GLY A 166 -32.41 -2.51 4.90
C GLY A 166 -33.55 -3.26 4.17
N PRO A 167 -33.68 -3.06 2.85
CA PRO A 167 -34.69 -3.74 2.07
C PRO A 167 -34.44 -5.25 2.01
N ALA A 168 -35.51 -6.00 1.97
CA ALA A 168 -35.49 -7.45 1.86
C ALA A 168 -36.79 -7.97 1.23
N GLY A 169 -36.70 -9.11 0.56
CA GLY A 169 -37.88 -9.72 -0.03
C GLY A 169 -37.63 -11.09 -0.63
N PRO A 170 -38.72 -11.82 -0.96
CA PRO A 170 -38.61 -13.06 -1.70
C PRO A 170 -37.99 -12.80 -3.08
N CYS A 171 -37.43 -13.85 -3.66
CA CYS A 171 -36.87 -13.75 -5.00
C CYS A 171 -37.32 -14.92 -5.90
N ALA A 172 -37.28 -14.66 -7.19
CA ALA A 172 -37.45 -15.66 -8.22
C ALA A 172 -36.15 -15.78 -9.04
N GLU A 173 -35.50 -16.92 -8.93
CA GLU A 173 -34.23 -17.19 -9.61
C GLU A 173 -34.45 -18.00 -10.88
N TRP A 174 -33.99 -17.47 -11.99
CA TRP A 174 -34.12 -18.10 -13.31
C TRP A 174 -32.88 -18.93 -13.63
N HIS A 175 -33.08 -20.25 -13.72
CA HIS A 175 -32.05 -21.24 -14.00
C HIS A 175 -32.23 -21.82 -15.40
N TYR A 176 -31.15 -21.83 -16.18
CA TYR A 176 -31.14 -22.41 -17.53
C TYR A 176 -30.55 -23.81 -17.50
N ASP A 177 -31.28 -24.84 -17.91
CA ASP A 177 -30.76 -26.22 -18.04
C ASP A 177 -29.83 -26.31 -19.24
N ARG A 178 -28.55 -26.44 -18.97
CA ARG A 178 -27.51 -26.60 -19.98
C ARG A 178 -27.42 -28.02 -20.54
N GLY A 179 -28.17 -28.93 -19.96
CA GLY A 179 -28.27 -30.32 -20.42
C GLY A 179 -27.37 -31.31 -19.65
N PRO A 180 -27.55 -32.61 -19.92
CA PRO A 180 -26.96 -33.69 -19.13
C PRO A 180 -25.43 -33.77 -19.19
N ALA A 181 -24.79 -33.09 -20.15
CA ALA A 181 -23.34 -33.00 -20.22
C ALA A 181 -22.73 -32.22 -19.04
N TYR A 182 -23.52 -31.39 -18.34
CA TYR A 182 -23.09 -30.54 -17.26
C TYR A 182 -23.49 -31.02 -15.86
N GLY A 183 -24.12 -32.16 -15.76
CA GLY A 183 -24.48 -32.77 -14.48
C GLY A 183 -25.74 -33.62 -14.50
N PRO A 184 -26.03 -34.25 -13.39
CA PRO A 184 -27.25 -35.06 -13.21
C PRO A 184 -28.52 -34.19 -13.23
N GLU A 185 -29.68 -34.84 -13.31
CA GLU A 185 -30.96 -34.18 -13.21
C GLU A 185 -31.27 -33.86 -11.73
N ALA A 186 -30.87 -32.64 -11.34
CA ALA A 186 -31.03 -32.11 -10.00
C ALA A 186 -31.35 -30.61 -10.07
N VAL A 187 -32.52 -30.23 -9.68
CA VAL A 187 -33.10 -28.92 -10.01
C VAL A 187 -32.83 -27.91 -8.90
N GLY A 188 -32.02 -26.88 -9.21
CA GLY A 188 -31.96 -25.59 -8.51
C GLY A 188 -31.54 -25.59 -7.04
N GLY A 189 -30.98 -24.52 -6.56
CA GLY A 189 -30.69 -24.27 -5.17
C GLY A 189 -29.73 -25.28 -4.53
N ALA A 190 -30.00 -25.68 -3.30
CA ALA A 190 -29.21 -26.65 -2.55
C ALA A 190 -29.11 -28.04 -3.19
N VAL A 191 -29.97 -28.34 -4.16
CA VAL A 191 -30.00 -29.62 -4.89
C VAL A 191 -28.98 -29.69 -6.00
N ASP A 192 -28.59 -28.53 -6.55
CA ASP A 192 -27.45 -28.39 -7.52
C ASP A 192 -26.42 -27.39 -6.98
N PRO A 193 -25.67 -27.72 -5.92
CA PRO A 193 -24.69 -26.83 -5.32
C PRO A 193 -23.55 -26.46 -6.29
N GLY A 194 -23.29 -27.26 -7.31
CA GLY A 194 -22.36 -26.95 -8.40
C GLY A 194 -22.90 -25.86 -9.33
N GLY A 195 -24.22 -25.86 -9.60
CA GLY A 195 -24.90 -24.95 -10.53
C GLY A 195 -24.40 -25.01 -11.94
N ASP A 196 -23.76 -26.12 -12.35
CA ASP A 196 -23.15 -26.25 -13.68
C ASP A 196 -24.17 -26.65 -14.74
N ARG A 197 -25.17 -27.47 -14.40
CA ARG A 197 -26.26 -27.84 -15.28
C ARG A 197 -27.41 -26.84 -15.25
N TYR A 198 -27.94 -26.55 -14.07
CA TYR A 198 -29.00 -25.56 -13.88
C TYR A 198 -28.40 -24.22 -13.45
N LEU A 199 -27.93 -23.49 -14.43
CA LEU A 199 -27.19 -22.24 -14.21
C LEU A 199 -28.16 -21.11 -13.92
N GLU A 200 -28.09 -20.51 -12.74
CA GLU A 200 -28.74 -19.26 -12.44
C GLU A 200 -28.23 -18.14 -13.35
N VAL A 201 -29.09 -17.59 -14.19
CA VAL A 201 -28.77 -16.51 -15.12
C VAL A 201 -29.36 -15.17 -14.69
N TRP A 202 -30.44 -15.18 -13.93
CA TRP A 202 -31.12 -13.96 -13.50
C TRP A 202 -31.85 -14.19 -12.17
N ASN A 203 -31.69 -13.25 -11.24
CA ASN A 203 -32.41 -13.21 -9.98
C ASN A 203 -33.35 -11.99 -9.95
N LEU A 204 -34.65 -12.18 -9.74
CA LEU A 204 -35.63 -11.12 -9.54
C LEU A 204 -35.92 -11.01 -8.05
N VAL A 205 -35.52 -9.90 -7.42
CA VAL A 205 -35.78 -9.62 -6.01
C VAL A 205 -37.02 -8.73 -5.90
N PHE A 206 -37.91 -9.10 -5.01
CA PHE A 206 -39.16 -8.40 -4.73
C PHE A 206 -39.06 -7.72 -3.37
N ASP A 207 -38.41 -6.55 -3.35
CA ASP A 207 -38.22 -5.77 -2.12
C ASP A 207 -39.54 -5.29 -1.58
N GLN A 208 -40.04 -5.95 -0.56
CA GLN A 208 -41.33 -5.62 0.06
C GLN A 208 -41.26 -5.48 1.58
N PHE A 209 -40.19 -5.89 2.21
CA PHE A 209 -40.01 -5.84 3.66
C PHE A 209 -38.81 -5.05 4.09
N MET A 210 -38.88 -4.49 5.30
CA MET A 210 -37.75 -3.93 6.02
C MET A 210 -37.11 -5.00 6.89
N ARG A 211 -35.86 -5.33 6.65
CA ARG A 211 -35.02 -6.18 7.50
C ARG A 211 -34.54 -5.42 8.73
N GLY A 212 -34.69 -6.04 9.92
CA GLY A 212 -34.06 -5.57 11.15
C GLY A 212 -32.65 -6.09 11.35
N GLU A 213 -32.08 -5.82 12.53
CA GLU A 213 -30.77 -6.32 12.91
C GLU A 213 -30.76 -7.85 13.09
N GLY A 214 -29.64 -8.51 12.79
CA GLY A 214 -29.45 -9.95 12.91
C GLY A 214 -28.39 -10.48 11.96
N THR A 215 -27.96 -11.71 12.18
CA THR A 215 -26.91 -12.38 11.40
C THR A 215 -27.48 -13.43 10.45
N GLY A 216 -26.90 -13.55 9.27
CA GLY A 216 -27.39 -14.50 8.25
C GLY A 216 -28.84 -14.24 7.89
N LYS A 217 -29.69 -15.28 7.93
CA LYS A 217 -31.12 -15.18 7.70
C LYS A 217 -31.98 -15.13 9.00
N ASP A 218 -31.32 -15.09 10.15
CA ASP A 218 -31.97 -14.97 11.47
C ASP A 218 -32.06 -13.46 11.85
N TYR A 219 -33.08 -12.82 11.29
CA TYR A 219 -33.41 -11.43 11.56
C TYR A 219 -34.94 -11.20 11.49
N PRO A 220 -35.47 -10.24 12.25
CA PRO A 220 -36.88 -9.87 12.19
C PRO A 220 -37.20 -9.07 10.93
N LEU A 221 -38.38 -9.25 10.38
CA LEU A 221 -39.00 -8.34 9.43
C LEU A 221 -39.76 -7.27 10.23
N LEU A 222 -39.35 -6.01 10.09
CA LEU A 222 -39.91 -4.90 10.87
C LEU A 222 -41.24 -4.38 10.31
N GLY A 223 -41.59 -4.78 9.10
CA GLY A 223 -42.79 -4.36 8.40
C GLY A 223 -42.63 -4.38 6.89
N GLU A 224 -43.69 -4.03 6.16
CA GLU A 224 -43.58 -3.80 4.72
C GLU A 224 -42.98 -2.44 4.45
N LEU A 225 -42.30 -2.31 3.30
CA LEU A 225 -41.81 -1.02 2.78
C LEU A 225 -43.01 -0.16 2.37
N ASP A 226 -42.91 1.15 2.55
CA ASP A 226 -43.95 2.11 2.13
C ASP A 226 -44.24 2.00 0.63
N LYS A 227 -43.22 1.71 -0.16
CA LYS A 227 -43.34 1.39 -1.59
C LYS A 227 -42.59 0.10 -1.88
N LYS A 228 -43.28 -0.86 -2.47
CA LYS A 228 -42.64 -2.08 -2.95
C LYS A 228 -41.75 -1.75 -4.13
N ALA A 229 -40.58 -2.34 -4.16
CA ALA A 229 -39.59 -2.12 -5.20
C ALA A 229 -39.24 -3.43 -5.91
N ILE A 230 -38.74 -3.32 -7.12
CA ILE A 230 -38.09 -4.39 -7.87
C ILE A 230 -36.62 -4.07 -7.96
N ASP A 231 -35.81 -5.02 -7.53
CA ASP A 231 -34.39 -5.10 -7.76
C ASP A 231 -34.10 -6.40 -8.52
N THR A 232 -33.36 -6.33 -9.60
CA THR A 232 -32.96 -7.54 -10.32
C THR A 232 -31.49 -7.56 -10.67
N GLY A 233 -30.94 -8.77 -10.76
CA GLY A 233 -29.56 -8.98 -11.15
C GLY A 233 -29.38 -10.17 -12.07
N ALA A 234 -29.04 -9.91 -13.34
CA ALA A 234 -28.68 -10.94 -14.30
C ALA A 234 -27.18 -10.85 -14.59
N GLY A 235 -26.45 -11.94 -14.37
CA GLY A 235 -25.03 -12.00 -14.69
C GLY A 235 -24.79 -11.93 -16.18
N LEU A 236 -24.21 -10.83 -16.68
CA LEU A 236 -23.94 -10.67 -18.11
C LEU A 236 -23.03 -11.78 -18.65
N GLU A 237 -21.98 -12.14 -17.90
CA GLU A 237 -21.07 -13.24 -18.26
C GLU A 237 -21.78 -14.59 -18.27
N ARG A 238 -22.73 -14.83 -17.34
CA ARG A 238 -23.53 -16.07 -17.31
C ARG A 238 -24.43 -16.17 -18.54
N LEU A 239 -25.13 -15.10 -18.88
CA LEU A 239 -25.91 -15.02 -20.12
C LEU A 239 -25.01 -15.20 -21.34
N ALA A 240 -23.83 -14.56 -21.37
CA ALA A 240 -22.90 -14.63 -22.48
C ALA A 240 -22.41 -16.06 -22.72
N PHE A 241 -21.97 -16.79 -21.69
CA PHE A 241 -21.45 -18.12 -21.96
C PHE A 241 -22.56 -19.14 -22.32
N VAL A 242 -23.79 -18.97 -21.83
CA VAL A 242 -24.96 -19.73 -22.33
C VAL A 242 -25.22 -19.42 -23.80
N MET A 243 -25.27 -18.13 -24.17
CA MET A 243 -25.62 -17.70 -25.54
C MET A 243 -24.49 -17.91 -26.55
N GLN A 244 -23.25 -18.04 -26.09
CA GLN A 244 -22.07 -18.35 -26.91
C GLN A 244 -21.76 -19.85 -26.94
N ASP A 245 -22.58 -20.67 -26.28
CA ASP A 245 -22.38 -22.11 -26.15
C ASP A 245 -20.97 -22.47 -25.63
N LYS A 246 -20.57 -21.82 -24.53
CA LYS A 246 -19.29 -22.01 -23.88
C LYS A 246 -19.44 -22.84 -22.61
N PRO A 247 -18.41 -23.62 -22.22
CA PRO A 247 -18.49 -24.45 -21.02
C PRO A 247 -18.45 -23.64 -19.73
N ASN A 248 -17.87 -22.43 -19.77
CA ASN A 248 -17.68 -21.57 -18.59
C ASN A 248 -17.55 -20.09 -18.97
N MET A 249 -17.61 -19.20 -17.98
CA MET A 249 -17.52 -17.76 -18.19
C MET A 249 -16.14 -17.26 -18.66
N TYR A 250 -15.11 -18.05 -18.46
CA TYR A 250 -13.74 -17.64 -18.87
C TYR A 250 -13.52 -17.79 -20.38
N GLU A 251 -14.41 -18.49 -21.08
CA GLU A 251 -14.32 -18.73 -22.53
C GLU A 251 -15.19 -17.80 -23.39
N ILE A 252 -15.84 -16.81 -22.76
CA ILE A 252 -16.59 -15.79 -23.50
C ILE A 252 -15.66 -14.82 -24.21
N ASP A 253 -16.19 -14.12 -25.19
CA ASP A 253 -15.46 -13.20 -26.07
C ASP A 253 -14.78 -12.01 -25.33
N GLU A 254 -15.24 -11.60 -24.15
CA GLU A 254 -14.61 -10.55 -23.35
C GLU A 254 -13.52 -11.04 -22.39
N VAL A 255 -13.41 -12.36 -22.15
CA VAL A 255 -12.44 -12.92 -21.19
C VAL A 255 -11.39 -13.78 -21.87
N PHE A 256 -11.78 -14.60 -22.85
CA PHE A 256 -10.91 -15.57 -23.50
C PHE A 256 -9.64 -14.98 -24.15
N PRO A 257 -9.65 -13.75 -24.70
CA PRO A 257 -8.44 -13.15 -25.29
C PRO A 257 -7.27 -13.04 -24.30
N VAL A 258 -7.52 -12.93 -22.99
CA VAL A 258 -6.47 -12.95 -21.98
C VAL A 258 -5.89 -14.37 -21.81
N ILE A 259 -6.74 -15.41 -21.87
CA ILE A 259 -6.28 -16.82 -21.89
C ILE A 259 -5.43 -17.08 -23.12
N GLU A 260 -5.84 -16.60 -24.30
CA GLU A 260 -5.06 -16.72 -25.54
C GLU A 260 -3.68 -16.07 -25.39
N ALA A 261 -3.62 -14.87 -24.82
CA ALA A 261 -2.35 -14.21 -24.55
C ALA A 261 -1.49 -15.01 -23.55
N ALA A 262 -2.08 -15.56 -22.49
CA ALA A 262 -1.39 -16.41 -21.53
C ALA A 262 -0.86 -17.71 -22.18
N MET A 263 -1.62 -18.33 -23.07
CA MET A 263 -1.16 -19.49 -23.87
C MET A 263 0.04 -19.13 -24.76
N GLN A 264 -0.02 -17.98 -25.43
CA GLN A 264 1.07 -17.52 -26.30
C GLN A 264 2.36 -17.26 -25.52
N MET A 265 2.25 -16.64 -24.35
CA MET A 265 3.41 -16.34 -23.51
C MET A 265 4.00 -17.58 -22.87
N SER A 266 3.16 -18.51 -22.40
CA SER A 266 3.62 -19.72 -21.69
C SER A 266 4.00 -20.89 -22.60
N GLY A 267 3.56 -20.87 -23.85
CA GLY A 267 3.64 -22.02 -24.75
C GLY A 267 2.75 -23.21 -24.37
N LYS A 268 1.94 -23.05 -23.31
CA LYS A 268 1.00 -24.08 -22.84
C LYS A 268 -0.36 -23.93 -23.50
N ARG A 269 -1.12 -25.02 -23.56
CA ARG A 269 -2.44 -25.06 -24.19
C ARG A 269 -3.53 -25.18 -23.14
N TYR A 270 -4.51 -24.30 -23.20
CA TYR A 270 -5.73 -24.33 -22.39
C TYR A 270 -6.71 -25.42 -22.87
N GLY A 271 -7.53 -25.95 -21.97
CA GLY A 271 -8.60 -26.92 -22.23
C GLY A 271 -8.16 -28.37 -22.11
N LEU A 272 -6.90 -28.65 -21.79
CA LEU A 272 -6.41 -30.00 -21.57
C LEU A 272 -6.81 -30.60 -20.22
N GLY A 273 -7.23 -29.76 -19.29
CA GLY A 273 -7.71 -30.11 -17.96
C GLY A 273 -9.22 -30.35 -17.85
N ALA A 274 -9.92 -30.53 -18.99
CA ALA A 274 -11.39 -30.68 -19.03
C ALA A 274 -11.94 -31.87 -18.22
N ALA A 275 -11.10 -32.88 -17.94
CA ALA A 275 -11.46 -34.00 -17.06
C ALA A 275 -11.48 -33.62 -15.55
N GLY A 276 -11.24 -32.34 -15.22
CA GLY A 276 -11.19 -31.84 -13.84
C GLY A 276 -9.90 -32.23 -13.12
N PRO A 277 -9.91 -32.27 -11.78
CA PRO A 277 -8.72 -32.52 -10.95
C PRO A 277 -7.96 -33.80 -11.29
N GLU A 278 -8.64 -34.78 -11.87
CA GLU A 278 -8.03 -36.06 -12.30
C GLU A 278 -7.02 -35.86 -13.44
N ALA A 279 -7.12 -34.76 -14.20
CA ALA A 279 -6.13 -34.39 -15.22
C ALA A 279 -4.80 -33.87 -14.65
N GLY A 280 -4.68 -33.70 -13.34
CA GLY A 280 -3.44 -33.29 -12.65
C GLY A 280 -2.91 -31.95 -13.14
N ALA A 281 -1.64 -31.89 -13.56
CA ALA A 281 -0.98 -30.66 -13.99
C ALA A 281 -1.70 -29.89 -15.12
N ALA A 282 -2.41 -30.58 -16.01
CA ALA A 282 -3.19 -29.93 -17.07
C ALA A 282 -4.40 -29.17 -16.50
N TYR A 283 -5.07 -29.72 -15.48
CA TYR A 283 -6.13 -29.03 -14.78
C TYR A 283 -5.61 -27.80 -14.04
N ASP A 284 -4.47 -27.95 -13.33
CA ASP A 284 -3.86 -26.83 -12.63
C ASP A 284 -3.46 -25.69 -13.58
N ASP A 285 -2.96 -26.01 -14.75
CA ASP A 285 -2.61 -25.03 -15.77
C ASP A 285 -3.86 -24.30 -16.31
N ASP A 286 -4.97 -25.02 -16.54
CA ASP A 286 -6.24 -24.42 -16.94
C ASP A 286 -6.79 -23.49 -15.83
N VAL A 287 -6.73 -23.91 -14.56
CA VAL A 287 -7.13 -23.09 -13.42
C VAL A 287 -6.27 -21.82 -13.35
N ARG A 288 -4.94 -21.93 -13.51
CA ARG A 288 -4.04 -20.77 -13.51
C ARG A 288 -4.37 -19.78 -14.62
N MET A 289 -4.65 -20.26 -15.84
CA MET A 289 -5.03 -19.40 -16.97
C MET A 289 -6.36 -18.68 -16.73
N ARG A 290 -7.35 -19.34 -16.10
CA ARG A 290 -8.61 -18.72 -15.69
C ARG A 290 -8.41 -17.65 -14.61
N VAL A 291 -7.57 -17.94 -13.61
CA VAL A 291 -7.18 -16.96 -12.57
C VAL A 291 -6.51 -15.75 -13.21
N VAL A 292 -5.58 -15.95 -14.15
CA VAL A 292 -4.95 -14.84 -14.88
C VAL A 292 -6.00 -13.99 -15.59
N ALA A 293 -6.90 -14.60 -16.33
CA ALA A 293 -7.92 -13.88 -17.09
C ALA A 293 -8.86 -13.05 -16.20
N ASP A 294 -9.36 -13.64 -15.13
CA ASP A 294 -10.20 -12.95 -14.17
C ASP A 294 -9.47 -11.80 -13.46
N HIS A 295 -8.28 -12.07 -12.94
CA HIS A 295 -7.57 -11.11 -12.11
C HIS A 295 -6.99 -9.94 -12.92
N VAL A 296 -6.57 -10.18 -14.17
CA VAL A 296 -6.15 -9.11 -15.09
C VAL A 296 -7.33 -8.21 -15.44
N ARG A 297 -8.49 -8.80 -15.79
CA ARG A 297 -9.73 -8.07 -16.07
C ARG A 297 -10.18 -7.26 -14.86
N SER A 298 -10.18 -7.87 -13.69
CA SER A 298 -10.56 -7.21 -12.44
C SER A 298 -9.62 -6.05 -12.10
N SER A 299 -8.30 -6.25 -12.28
CA SER A 299 -7.30 -5.21 -12.04
C SER A 299 -7.43 -4.04 -13.02
N LEU A 300 -7.67 -4.33 -14.30
CA LEU A 300 -7.94 -3.32 -15.33
C LEU A 300 -9.08 -2.39 -14.91
N MET A 301 -10.21 -2.97 -14.52
CA MET A 301 -11.41 -2.22 -14.15
C MET A 301 -11.24 -1.45 -12.85
N LEU A 302 -10.60 -2.05 -11.82
CA LEU A 302 -10.32 -1.38 -10.55
C LEU A 302 -9.39 -0.18 -10.70
N ILE A 303 -8.31 -0.34 -11.48
CA ILE A 303 -7.37 0.78 -11.73
C ILE A 303 -8.06 1.86 -12.56
N GLY A 304 -8.86 1.46 -13.55
CA GLY A 304 -9.67 2.38 -14.37
C GLY A 304 -10.62 3.25 -13.53
N ASP A 305 -11.16 2.69 -12.47
CA ASP A 305 -12.03 3.39 -11.49
C ASP A 305 -11.23 4.06 -10.35
N GLY A 306 -9.89 4.20 -10.49
CA GLY A 306 -9.04 4.99 -9.60
C GLY A 306 -8.44 4.24 -8.41
N VAL A 307 -8.67 2.93 -8.26
CA VAL A 307 -8.02 2.15 -7.19
C VAL A 307 -6.53 2.03 -7.48
N ARG A 308 -5.73 2.16 -6.42
CA ARG A 308 -4.27 1.99 -6.48
C ARG A 308 -3.84 0.85 -5.56
N PRO A 309 -2.80 0.07 -5.93
CA PRO A 309 -2.26 -0.97 -5.05
C PRO A 309 -1.84 -0.41 -3.70
N GLY A 310 -2.23 -1.09 -2.62
CA GLY A 310 -1.96 -0.66 -1.25
C GLY A 310 -1.78 -1.84 -0.30
N ASN A 311 -1.57 -1.55 1.00
CA ASN A 311 -1.41 -2.56 2.04
C ASN A 311 -2.71 -2.85 2.80
N ASP A 312 -3.75 -2.07 2.57
CA ASP A 312 -5.05 -2.20 3.25
C ASP A 312 -6.21 -1.88 2.30
N GLY A 313 -7.42 -2.18 2.75
CA GLY A 313 -8.66 -1.84 2.07
C GLY A 313 -8.70 -2.26 0.61
N ARG A 314 -9.19 -1.36 -0.24
CA ARG A 314 -9.35 -1.58 -1.70
C ARG A 314 -8.01 -1.82 -2.40
N GLY A 315 -6.98 -1.09 -1.97
CA GLY A 315 -5.63 -1.20 -2.53
C GLY A 315 -5.01 -2.56 -2.28
N TYR A 316 -5.26 -3.17 -1.13
CA TYR A 316 -4.81 -4.52 -0.81
C TYR A 316 -5.45 -5.57 -1.74
N VAL A 317 -6.75 -5.45 -1.98
CA VAL A 317 -7.45 -6.36 -2.91
C VAL A 317 -6.85 -6.28 -4.31
N LEU A 318 -6.69 -5.06 -4.85
CA LEU A 318 -6.06 -4.86 -6.16
C LEU A 318 -4.65 -5.44 -6.22
N ARG A 319 -3.84 -5.16 -5.21
CA ARG A 319 -2.48 -5.73 -5.10
C ARG A 319 -2.49 -7.25 -5.09
N ARG A 320 -3.38 -7.86 -4.32
CA ARG A 320 -3.56 -9.32 -4.28
C ARG A 320 -3.88 -9.89 -5.66
N LEU A 321 -4.81 -9.28 -6.40
CA LEU A 321 -5.20 -9.74 -7.74
C LEU A 321 -4.03 -9.68 -8.73
N ILE A 322 -3.33 -8.54 -8.81
CA ILE A 322 -2.17 -8.39 -9.70
C ILE A 322 -1.11 -9.44 -9.37
N ARG A 323 -0.76 -9.61 -8.10
CA ARG A 323 0.28 -10.54 -7.67
C ARG A 323 -0.09 -12.00 -7.90
N ARG A 324 -1.36 -12.38 -7.72
CA ARG A 324 -1.85 -13.73 -8.05
C ARG A 324 -1.77 -14.01 -9.55
N ALA A 325 -2.13 -13.04 -10.40
CA ALA A 325 -2.00 -13.18 -11.84
C ALA A 325 -0.52 -13.36 -12.27
N VAL A 326 0.38 -12.51 -11.77
CA VAL A 326 1.83 -12.59 -12.06
C VAL A 326 2.40 -13.93 -11.57
N ARG A 327 2.05 -14.38 -10.38
CA ARG A 327 2.47 -15.68 -9.85
C ARG A 327 1.94 -16.83 -10.70
N SER A 328 0.67 -16.80 -11.12
CA SER A 328 0.08 -17.83 -11.97
C SER A 328 0.81 -17.93 -13.30
N MET A 329 1.18 -16.81 -13.91
CA MET A 329 2.00 -16.81 -15.13
C MET A 329 3.40 -17.39 -14.89
N ARG A 330 4.02 -17.12 -13.76
CA ARG A 330 5.30 -17.72 -13.40
C ARG A 330 5.19 -19.23 -13.22
N LEU A 331 4.12 -19.72 -12.61
CA LEU A 331 3.85 -21.17 -12.50
C LEU A 331 3.53 -21.83 -13.84
N LEU A 332 3.04 -21.06 -14.81
CA LEU A 332 2.90 -21.48 -16.20
C LEU A 332 4.24 -21.48 -16.96
N GLY A 333 5.33 -20.99 -16.35
CA GLY A 333 6.67 -21.00 -16.91
C GLY A 333 7.11 -19.67 -17.55
N VAL A 334 6.42 -18.57 -17.28
CA VAL A 334 6.75 -17.24 -17.82
C VAL A 334 7.51 -16.44 -16.76
N ASP A 335 8.79 -16.17 -17.01
CA ASP A 335 9.65 -15.38 -16.11
C ASP A 335 9.70 -13.88 -16.46
N GLU A 336 9.19 -13.50 -17.62
CA GLU A 336 9.18 -12.13 -18.12
C GLU A 336 8.02 -11.29 -17.53
N ALA A 337 8.01 -9.99 -17.83
CA ALA A 337 6.87 -9.12 -17.48
C ALA A 337 5.63 -9.54 -18.30
N THR A 338 4.52 -9.73 -17.61
CA THR A 338 3.29 -10.31 -18.20
C THR A 338 2.17 -9.28 -18.37
N MET A 339 2.06 -8.31 -17.47
CA MET A 339 1.00 -7.29 -17.51
C MET A 339 0.95 -6.49 -18.81
N PRO A 340 2.06 -6.10 -19.48
CA PRO A 340 1.97 -5.38 -20.74
C PRO A 340 1.15 -6.10 -21.82
N THR A 341 1.29 -7.41 -21.92
CA THR A 341 0.55 -8.22 -22.90
C THR A 341 -0.86 -8.54 -22.43
N LEU A 342 -1.01 -9.04 -21.21
CA LEU A 342 -2.28 -9.51 -20.67
C LEU A 342 -3.29 -8.37 -20.48
N LEU A 343 -2.83 -7.25 -19.92
CA LEU A 343 -3.69 -6.09 -19.65
C LEU A 343 -4.15 -5.44 -20.96
N THR A 344 -3.28 -5.41 -21.98
CA THR A 344 -3.65 -4.92 -23.31
C THR A 344 -4.73 -5.80 -23.95
N ALA A 345 -4.59 -7.13 -23.86
CA ALA A 345 -5.60 -8.06 -24.35
C ALA A 345 -6.96 -7.87 -23.67
N SER A 346 -6.95 -7.68 -22.34
CA SER A 346 -8.17 -7.41 -21.57
C SER A 346 -8.80 -6.05 -21.94
N LYS A 347 -7.99 -4.99 -22.07
CA LYS A 347 -8.47 -3.66 -22.50
C LYS A 347 -9.13 -3.73 -23.88
N ASP A 348 -8.49 -4.38 -24.83
CA ASP A 348 -9.01 -4.47 -26.20
C ASP A 348 -10.32 -5.27 -26.26
N ALA A 349 -10.50 -6.26 -25.39
CA ALA A 349 -11.74 -7.01 -25.28
C ALA A 349 -12.88 -6.18 -24.63
N MET A 350 -12.55 -5.31 -23.68
CA MET A 350 -13.53 -4.59 -22.85
C MET A 350 -13.86 -3.17 -23.32
N LYS A 351 -13.01 -2.55 -24.16
CA LYS A 351 -13.13 -1.14 -24.55
C LYS A 351 -14.41 -0.80 -25.31
N ALA A 352 -15.05 -1.76 -25.95
CA ALA A 352 -16.34 -1.55 -26.62
C ALA A 352 -17.46 -1.26 -25.62
N SER A 353 -17.40 -1.89 -24.46
CA SER A 353 -18.37 -1.71 -23.35
C SER A 353 -17.94 -0.58 -22.40
N TYR A 354 -16.64 -0.26 -22.33
CA TYR A 354 -16.04 0.72 -21.43
C TYR A 354 -14.97 1.55 -22.14
N PRO A 355 -15.37 2.55 -22.96
CA PRO A 355 -14.43 3.37 -23.75
C PRO A 355 -13.47 4.20 -22.89
N GLU A 356 -13.81 4.47 -21.62
CA GLU A 356 -12.95 5.13 -20.66
C GLU A 356 -11.64 4.41 -20.38
N LEU A 357 -11.57 3.10 -20.66
CA LEU A 357 -10.33 2.32 -20.56
C LEU A 357 -9.27 2.77 -21.56
N GLU A 358 -9.65 3.30 -22.72
CA GLU A 358 -8.71 3.87 -23.68
C GLU A 358 -8.23 5.24 -23.21
N THR A 359 -9.14 6.07 -22.71
CA THR A 359 -8.82 7.42 -22.20
C THR A 359 -7.84 7.35 -21.03
N ASN A 360 -8.08 6.40 -20.10
CA ASN A 360 -7.28 6.23 -18.88
C ASN A 360 -6.11 5.25 -19.04
N TRP A 361 -5.85 4.77 -20.27
CA TRP A 361 -4.91 3.67 -20.51
C TRP A 361 -3.50 3.93 -19.97
N LYS A 362 -2.99 5.13 -20.13
CA LYS A 362 -1.66 5.50 -19.65
C LYS A 362 -1.55 5.25 -18.14
N THR A 363 -2.49 5.79 -17.38
CA THR A 363 -2.54 5.62 -15.93
C THR A 363 -2.72 4.16 -15.52
N ILE A 364 -3.62 3.43 -16.20
CA ILE A 364 -3.90 2.03 -15.90
C ILE A 364 -2.65 1.18 -16.10
N SER A 365 -1.98 1.35 -17.23
CA SER A 365 -0.79 0.58 -17.58
C SER A 365 0.39 0.88 -16.64
N GLU A 366 0.67 2.15 -16.38
CA GLU A 366 1.75 2.57 -15.48
C GLU A 366 1.59 1.96 -14.09
N VAL A 367 0.38 1.98 -13.53
CA VAL A 367 0.09 1.43 -12.20
C VAL A 367 0.27 -0.08 -12.15
N ALA A 368 -0.29 -0.79 -13.13
CA ALA A 368 -0.21 -2.26 -13.16
C ALA A 368 1.22 -2.76 -13.40
N TYR A 369 1.95 -2.11 -14.31
CA TYR A 369 3.34 -2.48 -14.62
C TYR A 369 4.27 -2.20 -13.45
N ALA A 370 4.10 -1.07 -12.76
CA ALA A 370 4.88 -0.74 -11.57
C ALA A 370 4.67 -1.76 -10.43
N GLU A 371 3.43 -2.21 -10.20
CA GLU A 371 3.15 -3.23 -9.18
C GLU A 371 3.71 -4.60 -9.57
N GLU A 372 3.63 -4.99 -10.85
CA GLU A 372 4.27 -6.21 -11.35
C GLU A 372 5.78 -6.17 -11.15
N ASP A 373 6.45 -5.07 -11.55
CA ASP A 373 7.89 -4.90 -11.40
C ASP A 373 8.34 -4.95 -9.93
N ALA A 374 7.58 -4.28 -9.05
CA ALA A 374 7.83 -4.32 -7.61
C ALA A 374 7.68 -5.76 -7.07
N PHE A 375 6.63 -6.46 -7.47
CA PHE A 375 6.39 -7.82 -7.02
C PHE A 375 7.41 -8.83 -7.57
N ARG A 376 7.81 -8.72 -8.82
CA ARG A 376 8.84 -9.62 -9.40
C ARG A 376 10.18 -9.52 -8.66
N ARG A 377 10.56 -8.31 -8.22
CA ARG A 377 11.74 -8.13 -7.36
C ARG A 377 11.61 -8.82 -6.01
N THR A 378 10.43 -8.75 -5.39
CA THR A 378 10.18 -9.34 -4.07
C THR A 378 9.88 -10.83 -4.12
N LEU A 379 9.31 -11.33 -5.23
CA LEU A 379 8.90 -12.72 -5.37
C LEU A 379 10.08 -13.69 -5.26
N SER A 380 11.22 -13.38 -5.85
CA SER A 380 12.42 -14.23 -5.79
C SER A 380 12.95 -14.35 -4.36
N ALA A 381 13.11 -13.23 -3.67
CA ALA A 381 13.57 -13.21 -2.28
C ALA A 381 12.53 -13.84 -1.33
N GLY A 382 11.25 -13.48 -1.49
CA GLY A 382 10.15 -14.00 -0.69
C GLY A 382 9.96 -15.52 -0.82
N THR A 383 10.10 -16.06 -2.02
CA THR A 383 10.03 -17.51 -2.26
C THR A 383 11.17 -18.22 -1.54
N THR A 384 12.40 -17.73 -1.64
CA THR A 384 13.57 -18.33 -0.93
C THR A 384 13.37 -18.35 0.56
N ILE A 385 12.85 -17.28 1.14
CA ILE A 385 12.60 -17.18 2.59
C ILE A 385 11.45 -18.10 3.00
N LEU A 386 10.39 -18.17 2.20
CA LEU A 386 9.27 -19.08 2.45
C LEU A 386 9.72 -20.55 2.39
N ASP A 387 10.52 -20.91 1.39
CA ASP A 387 11.04 -22.27 1.26
C ASP A 387 11.90 -22.66 2.48
N ALA A 388 12.69 -21.72 2.99
CA ALA A 388 13.44 -21.94 4.23
C ALA A 388 12.51 -22.11 5.45
N ALA A 389 11.44 -21.32 5.53
CA ALA A 389 10.43 -21.44 6.60
C ALA A 389 9.67 -22.78 6.50
N VAL A 390 9.31 -23.22 5.29
CA VAL A 390 8.68 -24.52 5.02
C VAL A 390 9.61 -25.67 5.41
N ALA A 391 10.88 -25.60 5.02
CA ALA A 391 11.87 -26.62 5.40
C ALA A 391 11.99 -26.73 6.93
N SER A 392 12.11 -25.61 7.62
CA SER A 392 12.15 -25.55 9.09
C SER A 392 10.87 -26.11 9.74
N ALA A 393 9.70 -25.78 9.16
CA ALA A 393 8.42 -26.30 9.65
C ALA A 393 8.32 -27.83 9.50
N LYS A 394 8.82 -28.39 8.39
CA LYS A 394 8.84 -29.84 8.13
C LYS A 394 9.83 -30.61 9.02
N GLU A 395 10.87 -29.97 9.53
CA GLU A 395 11.82 -30.55 10.48
C GLU A 395 11.26 -30.59 11.92
N SER A 396 10.21 -29.82 12.20
CA SER A 396 9.61 -29.73 13.54
C SER A 396 8.83 -31.00 13.89
N LYS A 397 8.84 -31.40 15.18
CA LYS A 397 8.04 -32.52 15.66
C LYS A 397 6.56 -32.09 15.75
N GLY A 398 5.73 -32.61 14.85
CA GLY A 398 4.27 -32.33 14.80
C GLY A 398 3.78 -32.08 13.40
N ALA A 399 2.55 -31.55 13.27
CA ALA A 399 2.06 -31.06 11.97
C ALA A 399 2.93 -29.87 11.53
N PRO A 400 3.39 -29.83 10.27
CA PRO A 400 4.26 -28.76 9.80
C PRO A 400 3.49 -27.46 9.71
N VAL A 401 3.89 -26.45 10.53
CA VAL A 401 3.24 -25.13 10.60
C VAL A 401 4.31 -24.05 10.54
N ILE A 402 4.16 -23.11 9.62
CA ILE A 402 4.95 -21.88 9.60
C ILE A 402 4.45 -20.97 10.73
N SER A 403 5.36 -20.46 11.55
CA SER A 403 5.00 -19.59 12.68
C SER A 403 4.40 -18.26 12.21
N GLY A 404 3.48 -17.69 13.02
CA GLY A 404 2.93 -16.36 12.79
C GLY A 404 4.00 -15.27 12.66
N ALA A 405 5.12 -15.39 13.39
CA ALA A 405 6.25 -14.47 13.30
C ALA A 405 6.97 -14.56 11.95
N SER A 406 7.16 -15.75 11.40
CA SER A 406 7.76 -15.92 10.06
C SER A 406 6.84 -15.39 8.98
N ALA A 407 5.54 -15.65 9.07
CA ALA A 407 4.53 -15.12 8.15
C ALA A 407 4.44 -13.60 8.24
N PHE A 408 4.52 -13.02 9.44
CA PHE A 408 4.56 -11.58 9.66
C PHE A 408 5.82 -10.95 9.05
N SER A 409 6.98 -11.54 9.23
CA SER A 409 8.23 -11.05 8.62
C SER A 409 8.17 -11.09 7.10
N LEU A 410 7.61 -12.15 6.49
CA LEU A 410 7.37 -12.21 5.05
C LEU A 410 6.47 -11.08 4.58
N HIS A 411 5.41 -10.79 5.32
CA HIS A 411 4.45 -9.76 4.96
C HIS A 411 5.00 -8.34 5.15
N ASP A 412 5.52 -8.04 6.34
CA ASP A 412 5.90 -6.69 6.78
C ASP A 412 7.25 -6.25 6.21
N THR A 413 8.26 -7.12 6.30
CA THR A 413 9.63 -6.79 5.91
C THR A 413 9.89 -6.99 4.41
N TYR A 414 9.33 -8.06 3.85
CA TYR A 414 9.58 -8.43 2.45
C TYR A 414 8.42 -8.12 1.50
N GLY A 415 7.30 -7.57 2.02
CA GLY A 415 6.14 -7.21 1.23
C GLY A 415 5.45 -8.40 0.54
N PHE A 416 5.60 -9.62 1.10
CA PHE A 416 5.02 -10.85 0.57
C PHE A 416 3.64 -11.06 1.18
N PRO A 417 2.54 -10.96 0.41
CA PRO A 417 1.19 -11.00 0.98
C PRO A 417 0.92 -12.30 1.74
N ILE A 418 0.20 -12.20 2.86
CA ILE A 418 -0.13 -13.38 3.68
C ILE A 418 -0.89 -14.44 2.89
N ASP A 419 -1.81 -14.04 2.00
CA ASP A 419 -2.58 -14.97 1.17
C ASP A 419 -1.67 -15.81 0.27
N LEU A 420 -0.62 -15.23 -0.30
CA LEU A 420 0.37 -15.97 -1.07
C LEU A 420 1.22 -16.90 -0.19
N THR A 421 1.53 -16.47 1.02
CA THR A 421 2.21 -17.32 2.01
C THR A 421 1.35 -18.53 2.33
N LEU A 422 0.04 -18.35 2.55
CA LEU A 422 -0.93 -19.42 2.80
C LEU A 422 -1.03 -20.39 1.63
N GLU A 423 -1.22 -19.87 0.42
CA GLU A 423 -1.33 -20.69 -0.80
C GLU A 423 -0.06 -21.52 -1.04
N MET A 424 1.11 -20.89 -0.98
CA MET A 424 2.39 -21.55 -1.26
C MET A 424 2.79 -22.53 -0.16
N ALA A 425 2.42 -22.27 1.08
CA ALA A 425 2.62 -23.21 2.19
C ALA A 425 1.72 -24.45 2.01
N ALA A 426 0.44 -24.24 1.68
CA ALA A 426 -0.53 -25.31 1.45
C ALA A 426 -0.13 -26.20 0.26
N GLU A 427 0.39 -25.64 -0.83
CA GLU A 427 0.93 -26.37 -1.99
C GLU A 427 2.09 -27.32 -1.57
N GLN A 428 2.85 -26.91 -0.55
CA GLN A 428 3.96 -27.72 -0.01
C GLN A 428 3.53 -28.61 1.19
N GLY A 429 2.23 -28.68 1.49
CA GLY A 429 1.69 -29.51 2.58
C GLY A 429 1.98 -28.96 3.98
N VAL A 430 2.14 -27.65 4.10
CA VAL A 430 2.44 -26.94 5.36
C VAL A 430 1.32 -25.93 5.63
N SER A 431 0.86 -25.86 6.89
CA SER A 431 -0.07 -24.82 7.33
C SER A 431 0.68 -23.59 7.86
N VAL A 432 -0.05 -22.50 8.08
CA VAL A 432 0.48 -21.25 8.64
C VAL A 432 -0.29 -20.90 9.90
N ASP A 433 0.38 -20.41 10.92
CA ASP A 433 -0.22 -19.87 12.13
C ASP A 433 -0.82 -18.47 11.85
N GLU A 434 -2.05 -18.47 11.33
CA GLU A 434 -2.78 -17.24 11.01
C GLU A 434 -3.17 -16.42 12.23
N GLU A 435 -3.41 -17.08 13.38
CA GLU A 435 -3.77 -16.41 14.62
C GLU A 435 -2.59 -15.61 15.15
N GLY A 436 -1.40 -16.23 15.19
CA GLY A 436 -0.16 -15.54 15.53
C GLY A 436 0.18 -14.41 14.58
N PHE A 437 -0.04 -14.58 13.28
CA PHE A 437 0.11 -13.51 12.29
C PHE A 437 -0.83 -12.35 12.56
N ARG A 438 -2.14 -12.62 12.77
CA ARG A 438 -3.14 -11.57 13.04
C ARG A 438 -2.85 -10.83 14.34
N SER A 439 -2.36 -11.51 15.36
CA SER A 439 -1.94 -10.88 16.61
C SER A 439 -0.80 -9.89 16.39
N LEU A 440 0.24 -10.26 15.66
CA LEU A 440 1.37 -9.39 15.34
C LEU A 440 0.97 -8.20 14.48
N MET A 441 0.07 -8.40 13.51
CA MET A 441 -0.50 -7.31 12.72
C MET A 441 -1.33 -6.34 13.57
N ALA A 442 -2.10 -6.87 14.54
CA ALA A 442 -2.85 -6.04 15.48
C ALA A 442 -1.92 -5.23 16.38
N GLU A 443 -0.85 -5.84 16.90
CA GLU A 443 0.17 -5.14 17.70
C GLU A 443 0.88 -4.05 16.90
N GLN A 444 1.21 -4.30 15.63
CA GLN A 444 1.79 -3.28 14.75
C GLN A 444 0.84 -2.11 14.55
N LYS A 445 -0.44 -2.42 14.24
CA LYS A 445 -1.49 -1.41 14.06
C LYS A 445 -1.75 -0.62 15.34
N GLU A 446 -1.66 -1.27 16.49
CA GLU A 446 -1.82 -0.61 17.79
C GLU A 446 -0.61 0.24 18.15
N ARG A 447 0.62 -0.21 17.85
CA ARG A 447 1.84 0.61 17.96
C ARG A 447 1.77 1.85 17.08
N ALA A 448 1.36 1.71 15.82
CA ALA A 448 1.15 2.83 14.91
C ALA A 448 0.05 3.78 15.40
N ARG A 449 -1.04 3.22 15.97
CA ARG A 449 -2.12 4.00 16.60
C ARG A 449 -1.68 4.65 17.90
N ALA A 450 -0.87 3.97 18.73
CA ALA A 450 -0.35 4.51 19.97
C ALA A 450 0.63 5.67 19.71
N ASP A 451 1.45 5.55 18.67
CA ASP A 451 2.33 6.63 18.20
C ASP A 451 1.53 7.84 17.66
N ALA A 452 0.42 7.56 16.96
CA ALA A 452 -0.54 8.59 16.57
C ALA A 452 -1.37 9.14 17.74
N ARG A 453 -1.66 8.30 18.76
CA ARG A 453 -2.40 8.69 19.97
C ARG A 453 -1.54 9.47 20.97
N SER A 454 -0.25 9.16 21.06
CA SER A 454 0.68 9.95 21.90
C SER A 454 0.81 11.40 21.44
N LYS A 455 0.36 11.69 20.21
CA LYS A 455 0.26 13.03 19.62
C LYS A 455 -1.15 13.64 19.72
N LYS A 456 -2.17 12.90 20.19
CA LYS A 456 -3.56 13.34 20.31
C LYS A 456 -4.07 13.01 21.72
N THR A 457 -3.92 13.95 22.64
CA THR A 457 -4.55 13.88 23.98
C THR A 457 -6.03 14.23 23.89
N GLY A 458 -6.91 13.40 24.49
CA GLY A 458 -8.31 13.67 24.77
C GLY A 458 -9.30 12.79 23.99
N HIS A 459 -9.94 11.86 24.69
CA HIS A 459 -11.10 11.09 24.19
C HIS A 459 -12.38 11.61 24.86
N THR A 460 -12.94 12.68 24.32
CA THR A 460 -14.35 13.00 24.59
C THR A 460 -15.20 12.18 23.63
N ASP A 461 -16.31 11.61 24.11
CA ASP A 461 -17.25 10.85 23.28
C ASP A 461 -17.85 11.79 22.21
N VAL A 462 -17.75 11.41 20.96
CA VAL A 462 -18.26 12.22 19.82
C VAL A 462 -19.73 12.58 19.98
N ARG A 463 -20.51 11.77 20.70
CA ARG A 463 -21.92 12.05 20.98
C ARG A 463 -22.13 13.36 21.75
N VAL A 464 -21.25 13.70 22.66
CA VAL A 464 -21.30 14.97 23.40
C VAL A 464 -21.27 16.16 22.45
N PHE A 465 -20.42 16.11 21.44
CA PHE A 465 -20.31 17.19 20.46
C PHE A 465 -21.54 17.30 19.55
N HIS A 466 -22.19 16.18 19.21
CA HIS A 466 -23.49 16.21 18.49
C HIS A 466 -24.61 16.82 19.33
N ASP A 467 -24.66 16.52 20.64
CA ASP A 467 -25.64 17.09 21.53
C ASP A 467 -25.43 18.60 21.67
N ILE A 468 -24.17 19.07 21.76
CA ILE A 468 -23.81 20.48 21.79
C ILE A 468 -24.20 21.17 20.48
N GLU A 469 -23.86 20.61 19.32
CA GLU A 469 -24.22 21.15 18.00
C GLU A 469 -25.74 21.34 17.88
N LYS A 470 -26.50 20.33 18.32
CA LYS A 470 -27.97 20.38 18.31
C LYS A 470 -28.52 21.45 19.26
N ALA A 471 -27.91 21.63 20.45
CA ALA A 471 -28.29 22.65 21.38
C ALA A 471 -27.99 24.07 20.86
N MET A 472 -26.88 24.25 20.14
CA MET A 472 -26.53 25.51 19.47
C MET A 472 -27.42 25.82 18.26
N GLY A 473 -28.16 24.83 17.74
CA GLY A 473 -28.93 24.99 16.50
C GLY A 473 -28.07 25.04 15.23
N GLY A 474 -26.82 24.57 15.33
CA GLY A 474 -25.83 24.51 14.25
C GLY A 474 -24.40 24.53 14.78
N GLY A 475 -23.42 24.52 13.87
CA GLY A 475 -22.00 24.55 14.22
C GLY A 475 -21.46 25.97 14.48
N SER A 476 -20.16 26.06 14.80
CA SER A 476 -19.43 27.31 14.94
C SER A 476 -19.27 28.02 13.58
N THR A 477 -19.50 29.33 13.52
CA THR A 477 -19.23 30.11 12.31
C THR A 477 -17.73 30.41 12.22
N PHE A 478 -17.05 29.92 11.19
CA PHE A 478 -15.64 30.20 10.96
C PHE A 478 -15.44 31.54 10.24
N LEU A 479 -14.71 32.46 10.88
CA LEU A 479 -14.40 33.82 10.39
C LEU A 479 -12.96 33.96 9.90
N GLY A 480 -12.11 32.95 10.17
CA GLY A 480 -10.66 33.03 10.03
C GLY A 480 -10.12 33.12 8.61
N TYR A 481 -10.97 33.18 7.55
CA TYR A 481 -10.51 33.53 6.22
C TYR A 481 -10.24 35.02 6.07
N THR A 482 -10.93 35.87 6.84
CA THR A 482 -10.87 37.34 6.75
C THR A 482 -10.52 38.03 8.07
N GLU A 483 -10.73 37.35 9.19
CA GLU A 483 -10.58 37.93 10.52
C GLU A 483 -9.53 37.17 11.35
N GLN A 484 -8.69 37.90 12.08
CA GLN A 484 -7.71 37.31 13.01
C GLN A 484 -8.20 37.38 14.47
N ALA A 485 -9.24 38.15 14.70
CA ALA A 485 -9.89 38.26 16.02
C ALA A 485 -11.39 38.50 15.84
N SER A 486 -12.19 38.02 16.80
CA SER A 486 -13.64 38.26 16.81
C SER A 486 -14.22 38.28 18.22
N GLU A 487 -15.29 39.02 18.42
CA GLU A 487 -16.19 38.82 19.54
C GLU A 487 -16.98 37.54 19.33
N ALA A 488 -17.14 36.76 20.39
CA ALA A 488 -17.82 35.48 20.39
C ALA A 488 -18.61 35.26 21.71
N THR A 489 -19.38 34.20 21.73
CA THR A 489 -20.07 33.74 22.96
C THR A 489 -19.60 32.30 23.26
N VAL A 490 -19.35 32.00 24.53
CA VAL A 490 -19.05 30.63 24.96
C VAL A 490 -20.33 29.82 24.95
N GLU A 491 -20.49 28.92 24.03
CA GLU A 491 -21.68 28.08 23.88
C GLU A 491 -21.60 26.78 24.69
N ALA A 492 -20.40 26.23 24.83
CA ALA A 492 -20.15 25.07 25.68
C ALA A 492 -18.72 25.08 26.24
N LEU A 493 -18.55 24.42 27.36
CA LEU A 493 -17.30 24.25 28.05
C LEU A 493 -17.17 22.81 28.54
N LEU A 494 -16.04 22.16 28.23
CA LEU A 494 -15.72 20.86 28.81
C LEU A 494 -14.45 20.98 29.68
N VAL A 495 -14.48 20.31 30.82
CA VAL A 495 -13.32 20.14 31.70
C VAL A 495 -13.08 18.65 31.86
N ASP A 496 -11.86 18.17 31.59
CA ASP A 496 -11.53 16.75 31.58
C ASP A 496 -12.46 15.90 30.66
N GLY A 497 -12.92 16.50 29.56
CA GLY A 497 -13.82 15.85 28.60
C GLY A 497 -15.28 15.74 29.01
N VAL A 498 -15.68 16.38 30.12
CA VAL A 498 -17.04 16.41 30.65
C VAL A 498 -17.59 17.83 30.57
N GLU A 499 -18.81 17.97 30.06
CA GLU A 499 -19.49 19.26 29.96
C GLU A 499 -19.65 19.90 31.35
N ALA A 500 -19.26 21.16 31.47
CA ALA A 500 -19.28 21.91 32.71
C ALA A 500 -19.88 23.32 32.50
N PRO A 501 -20.67 23.84 33.43
CA PRO A 501 -21.25 25.17 33.30
C PRO A 501 -20.22 26.29 33.52
N ALA A 502 -19.12 26.02 34.23
CA ALA A 502 -18.06 26.99 34.57
C ALA A 502 -16.74 26.29 34.89
N ALA A 503 -15.63 27.01 34.74
CA ALA A 503 -14.29 26.59 35.13
C ALA A 503 -13.54 27.76 35.82
N THR A 504 -12.53 27.43 36.63
CA THR A 504 -11.64 28.39 37.27
C THR A 504 -10.18 28.05 37.01
N ALA A 505 -9.34 29.07 36.88
CA ALA A 505 -7.90 28.90 36.64
C ALA A 505 -7.18 28.32 37.88
N PRO A 506 -6.11 27.50 37.69
CA PRO A 506 -5.68 26.94 36.40
C PRO A 506 -6.49 25.69 36.05
N SER A 507 -6.90 25.54 34.78
CA SER A 507 -7.67 24.38 34.32
C SER A 507 -7.45 24.12 32.84
N GLU A 508 -7.30 22.88 32.43
CA GLU A 508 -7.38 22.47 31.02
C GLU A 508 -8.83 22.46 30.60
N VAL A 509 -9.13 23.13 29.47
CA VAL A 509 -10.49 23.34 29.02
C VAL A 509 -10.63 23.09 27.52
N GLU A 510 -11.80 22.58 27.12
CA GLU A 510 -12.25 22.56 25.71
C GLU A 510 -13.40 23.57 25.62
N VAL A 511 -13.22 24.61 24.81
CA VAL A 511 -14.16 25.73 24.67
C VAL A 511 -14.80 25.69 23.29
N ILE A 512 -16.11 25.80 23.23
CA ILE A 512 -16.87 25.89 22.00
C ILE A 512 -17.51 27.27 21.92
N LEU A 513 -17.26 27.95 20.79
CA LEU A 513 -17.75 29.31 20.53
C LEU A 513 -18.80 29.30 19.42
N ASP A 514 -19.75 30.26 19.44
CA ASP A 514 -20.75 30.50 18.39
C ASP A 514 -20.05 30.87 17.06
N ARG A 515 -18.93 31.58 17.13
CA ARG A 515 -18.09 31.99 16.00
C ARG A 515 -16.63 32.05 16.41
N THR A 516 -15.74 31.83 15.46
CA THR A 516 -14.32 31.76 15.79
C THR A 516 -13.44 32.20 14.60
N PRO A 517 -12.32 32.92 14.87
CA PRO A 517 -11.27 33.14 13.85
C PRO A 517 -10.28 31.96 13.78
N PHE A 518 -10.32 31.02 14.74
CA PHE A 518 -9.38 29.90 14.84
C PHE A 518 -9.68 28.82 13.80
N TYR A 519 -8.68 28.46 13.01
CA TYR A 519 -8.73 27.31 12.10
C TYR A 519 -8.53 26.02 12.88
N ALA A 520 -9.49 25.11 12.76
CA ALA A 520 -9.35 23.76 13.30
C ALA A 520 -8.46 22.91 12.39
N GLU A 521 -7.62 22.05 12.98
CA GLU A 521 -6.73 21.14 12.24
C GLU A 521 -7.51 20.28 11.25
N MET A 522 -7.30 20.53 9.99
CA MET A 522 -7.98 19.84 8.89
C MET A 522 -7.21 19.95 7.58
N GLY A 523 -7.33 18.94 6.68
CA GLY A 523 -6.73 19.01 5.34
C GLY A 523 -5.20 19.14 5.35
N GLY A 524 -4.53 18.65 6.38
CA GLY A 524 -3.08 18.74 6.54
C GLY A 524 -2.58 20.08 7.10
N GLN A 525 -3.44 21.08 7.27
CA GLN A 525 -3.07 22.33 7.94
C GLN A 525 -3.21 22.20 9.45
N LEU A 526 -2.14 22.50 10.20
CA LEU A 526 -2.16 22.51 11.66
C LEU A 526 -3.08 23.61 12.20
N ALA A 527 -3.61 23.36 13.40
CA ALA A 527 -4.47 24.29 14.12
C ALA A 527 -3.76 25.60 14.47
N ASP A 528 -4.58 26.65 14.62
CA ASP A 528 -4.11 27.90 15.19
C ASP A 528 -3.90 27.82 16.69
N HIS A 529 -3.04 28.68 17.16
CA HIS A 529 -2.88 29.04 18.57
C HIS A 529 -3.36 30.47 18.78
N GLY A 530 -3.57 30.85 20.05
CA GLY A 530 -3.95 32.19 20.38
C GLY A 530 -4.58 32.32 21.78
N THR A 531 -5.40 33.32 21.98
CA THR A 531 -6.03 33.58 23.27
C THR A 531 -7.53 33.82 23.16
N ILE A 532 -8.29 33.36 24.16
CA ILE A 532 -9.69 33.71 24.34
C ILE A 532 -9.78 34.48 25.67
N ARG A 533 -10.15 35.76 25.59
CA ARG A 533 -10.33 36.63 26.76
C ARG A 533 -11.82 36.75 27.06
N LEU A 534 -12.20 36.41 28.29
CA LEU A 534 -13.58 36.43 28.76
C LEU A 534 -13.91 37.83 29.35
N ALA A 535 -15.15 38.23 29.20
CA ALA A 535 -15.64 39.54 29.74
C ALA A 535 -15.44 39.67 31.27
N GLY A 536 -15.51 38.55 32.00
CA GLY A 536 -15.23 38.46 33.43
C GLY A 536 -13.75 38.46 33.81
N GLY A 537 -12.83 38.60 32.87
CA GLY A 537 -11.38 38.68 33.11
C GLY A 537 -10.67 37.35 33.07
N GLY A 538 -11.35 36.26 32.68
CA GLY A 538 -10.70 34.98 32.43
C GLY A 538 -9.88 35.00 31.14
N VAL A 539 -8.77 34.23 31.08
CA VAL A 539 -7.91 34.10 29.89
C VAL A 539 -7.62 32.64 29.63
N VAL A 540 -7.96 32.17 28.42
CA VAL A 540 -7.62 30.85 27.94
C VAL A 540 -6.51 30.99 26.91
N GLU A 541 -5.39 30.32 27.16
CA GLU A 541 -4.33 30.12 26.17
C GLU A 541 -4.66 28.91 25.31
N VAL A 542 -5.03 29.13 24.05
CA VAL A 542 -5.40 28.07 23.09
C VAL A 542 -4.15 27.55 22.42
N HIS A 543 -3.92 26.25 22.54
CA HIS A 543 -2.77 25.56 21.95
C HIS A 543 -3.15 24.51 20.91
N ASP A 544 -4.45 24.21 20.73
CA ASP A 544 -4.98 23.30 19.71
C ASP A 544 -6.45 23.63 19.40
N VAL A 545 -6.86 23.42 18.16
CA VAL A 545 -8.27 23.52 17.74
C VAL A 545 -8.61 22.33 16.85
N GLN A 546 -9.64 21.59 17.24
CA GLN A 546 -10.08 20.39 16.54
C GLN A 546 -11.53 20.53 16.08
N ALA A 547 -11.89 19.80 15.02
CA ALA A 547 -13.28 19.66 14.55
C ALA A 547 -13.73 18.19 14.66
N PRO A 548 -14.14 17.73 15.85
CA PRO A 548 -14.53 16.33 16.07
C PRO A 548 -15.76 15.93 15.25
N ILE A 549 -16.61 16.89 14.93
CA ILE A 549 -17.71 16.80 13.95
C ILE A 549 -17.63 17.97 12.99
N ARG A 550 -18.16 17.79 11.80
CA ARG A 550 -18.09 18.80 10.73
C ARG A 550 -18.80 20.09 11.17
N GLY A 551 -18.09 21.20 11.09
CA GLY A 551 -18.65 22.53 11.38
C GLY A 551 -18.61 22.94 12.86
N LEU A 552 -18.14 22.10 13.78
CA LEU A 552 -17.99 22.45 15.19
C LEU A 552 -16.51 22.58 15.56
N SER A 553 -16.09 23.80 15.95
CA SER A 553 -14.70 24.07 16.39
C SER A 553 -14.57 23.96 17.89
N VAL A 554 -13.69 23.08 18.35
CA VAL A 554 -13.37 22.86 19.77
C VAL A 554 -11.97 23.41 20.06
N HIS A 555 -11.90 24.47 20.84
CA HIS A 555 -10.65 25.15 21.23
C HIS A 555 -10.12 24.50 22.49
N ARG A 556 -8.96 23.89 22.44
CA ARG A 556 -8.27 23.26 23.55
C ARG A 556 -7.21 24.18 24.09
N GLY A 557 -7.24 24.41 25.37
CA GLY A 557 -6.32 25.34 26.00
C GLY A 557 -6.33 25.29 27.51
N THR A 558 -5.44 26.06 28.06
CA THR A 558 -5.33 26.22 29.50
C THR A 558 -5.99 27.55 29.92
N LEU A 559 -6.99 27.50 30.79
CA LEU A 559 -7.49 28.69 31.50
C LEU A 559 -6.42 29.11 32.51
N THR A 560 -5.69 30.18 32.19
CA THR A 560 -4.50 30.62 32.96
C THR A 560 -4.86 31.64 34.03
N GLU A 561 -5.90 32.43 33.81
CA GLU A 561 -6.34 33.49 34.71
C GLU A 561 -7.86 33.51 34.89
N GLY A 562 -8.34 33.89 36.06
CA GLY A 562 -9.75 34.16 36.35
C GLY A 562 -10.65 32.92 36.28
N GLY A 563 -11.82 33.09 35.72
CA GLY A 563 -12.83 32.07 35.56
C GLY A 563 -13.57 32.25 34.22
N MET A 564 -14.33 31.24 33.81
CA MET A 564 -15.20 31.31 32.65
C MET A 564 -16.53 30.60 32.91
N THR A 565 -17.58 31.06 32.22
CA THR A 565 -18.92 30.45 32.28
C THR A 565 -19.53 30.31 30.89
N VAL A 566 -20.38 29.30 30.74
CA VAL A 566 -21.18 29.14 29.50
C VAL A 566 -22.13 30.33 29.35
N GLY A 567 -22.29 30.85 28.16
CA GLY A 567 -23.08 32.08 27.85
C GLY A 567 -22.29 33.38 27.97
N GLU A 568 -21.05 33.34 28.48
CA GLU A 568 -20.22 34.53 28.65
C GLU A 568 -19.71 35.06 27.29
N LYS A 569 -19.59 36.40 27.19
CA LYS A 569 -18.96 37.04 26.04
C LYS A 569 -17.44 36.87 26.10
N ALA A 570 -16.85 36.56 24.95
CA ALA A 570 -15.45 36.35 24.80
C ALA A 570 -14.89 37.14 23.59
N TYR A 571 -13.61 37.45 23.65
CA TYR A 571 -12.83 37.99 22.56
C TYR A 571 -11.76 36.97 22.21
N ALA A 572 -11.91 36.36 21.02
CA ALA A 572 -11.06 35.31 20.49
C ALA A 572 -10.06 35.91 19.51
N GLU A 573 -8.76 35.68 19.71
CA GLU A 573 -7.67 36.26 18.92
C GLU A 573 -6.60 35.20 18.64
N ILE A 574 -6.27 35.00 17.36
CA ILE A 574 -5.26 34.01 16.94
C ILE A 574 -3.85 34.64 17.00
N ASP A 575 -2.83 33.76 17.05
CA ASP A 575 -1.45 34.11 16.76
C ASP A 575 -1.31 34.32 15.23
N GLY A 576 -1.31 35.61 14.83
CA GLY A 576 -1.26 36.01 13.42
C GLY A 576 0.04 35.65 12.75
N GLU A 577 1.17 35.64 13.47
CA GLU A 577 2.47 35.25 12.90
C GLU A 577 2.50 33.75 12.60
N ARG A 578 2.04 32.93 13.53
CA ARG A 578 1.87 31.49 13.34
C ARG A 578 0.94 31.18 12.17
N ARG A 579 -0.24 31.81 12.12
CA ARG A 579 -1.22 31.65 11.02
C ARG A 579 -0.58 31.99 9.67
N LEU A 580 0.15 33.11 9.59
CA LEU A 580 0.79 33.53 8.35
C LEU A 580 1.88 32.51 7.92
N ALA A 581 2.68 32.02 8.86
CA ALA A 581 3.70 31.02 8.56
C ALA A 581 3.09 29.70 8.06
N ILE A 582 1.95 29.27 8.63
CA ILE A 582 1.20 28.08 8.17
C ILE A 582 0.54 28.34 6.82
N ALA A 583 -0.07 29.50 6.60
CA ALA A 583 -0.68 29.86 5.31
C ALA A 583 0.35 29.90 4.18
N ARG A 584 1.57 30.37 4.44
CA ARG A 584 2.72 30.29 3.53
C ARG A 584 3.05 28.84 3.20
N ALA A 585 3.16 27.99 4.20
CA ALA A 585 3.47 26.57 4.02
C ALA A 585 2.36 25.85 3.25
N HIS A 586 1.10 26.17 3.53
CA HIS A 586 -0.04 25.56 2.84
C HIS A 586 -0.10 25.99 1.36
N THR A 587 0.07 27.27 1.08
CA THR A 587 0.13 27.73 -0.32
C THR A 587 1.36 27.16 -1.03
N ALA A 588 2.51 27.03 -0.36
CA ALA A 588 3.70 26.39 -0.89
C ALA A 588 3.46 24.90 -1.19
N THR A 589 2.59 24.22 -0.44
CA THR A 589 2.22 22.82 -0.71
C THR A 589 1.52 22.68 -2.06
N HIS A 590 0.58 23.56 -2.40
CA HIS A 590 -0.03 23.64 -3.72
C HIS A 590 1.02 23.89 -4.82
N MET A 591 1.97 24.78 -4.56
CA MET A 591 3.06 25.06 -5.52
C MET A 591 3.96 23.83 -5.74
N VAL A 592 4.31 23.10 -4.67
CA VAL A 592 5.11 21.89 -4.76
C VAL A 592 4.33 20.78 -5.46
N TYR A 593 3.04 20.66 -5.20
CA TYR A 593 2.19 19.67 -5.87
C TYR A 593 2.06 19.97 -7.37
N ALA A 594 1.82 21.21 -7.74
CA ALA A 594 1.84 21.62 -9.15
C ALA A 594 3.22 21.34 -9.78
N GLY A 595 4.32 21.64 -9.08
CA GLY A 595 5.69 21.32 -9.50
C GLY A 595 5.89 19.82 -9.75
N LEU A 596 5.43 18.98 -8.83
CA LEU A 596 5.47 17.51 -8.97
C LEU A 596 4.71 17.03 -10.20
N ARG A 597 3.52 17.54 -10.43
CA ARG A 597 2.70 17.17 -11.59
C ARG A 597 3.35 17.58 -12.91
N ASN A 598 3.98 18.73 -12.95
CA ASN A 598 4.68 19.21 -14.14
C ASN A 598 6.00 18.47 -14.42
N VAL A 599 6.81 18.19 -13.38
CA VAL A 599 8.16 17.66 -13.56
C VAL A 599 8.18 16.14 -13.54
N VAL A 600 7.32 15.51 -12.73
CA VAL A 600 7.38 14.06 -12.50
C VAL A 600 6.27 13.33 -13.24
N SER A 601 5.02 13.58 -12.89
CA SER A 601 3.85 12.93 -13.51
C SER A 601 2.56 13.62 -13.10
N GLU A 602 1.63 13.78 -14.05
CA GLU A 602 0.27 14.24 -13.75
C GLU A 602 -0.47 13.34 -12.74
N ASN A 603 -0.02 12.10 -12.60
CA ASN A 603 -0.57 11.09 -11.68
C ASN A 603 0.14 11.03 -10.31
N ALA A 604 0.95 12.02 -9.97
CA ALA A 604 1.58 12.13 -8.65
C ALA A 604 0.56 12.58 -7.58
N ASP A 605 -0.54 11.83 -7.46
CA ASP A 605 -1.67 12.18 -6.60
C ASP A 605 -1.27 12.32 -5.13
N GLN A 606 -1.86 13.29 -4.45
CA GLN A 606 -1.67 13.49 -3.03
C GLN A 606 -2.13 12.25 -2.24
N ALA A 607 -1.28 11.80 -1.31
CA ALA A 607 -1.59 10.75 -0.36
C ALA A 607 -1.71 11.28 1.08
N GLY A 608 -1.19 12.46 1.34
CA GLY A 608 -1.27 13.17 2.61
C GLY A 608 -0.45 14.47 2.57
N SER A 609 -0.69 15.36 3.54
CA SER A 609 0.11 16.58 3.71
C SER A 609 0.15 17.00 5.17
N GLU A 610 1.15 17.82 5.52
CA GLU A 610 1.22 18.53 6.79
C GLU A 610 1.85 19.89 6.56
N ASN A 611 1.12 20.93 6.94
CA ASN A 611 1.54 22.32 6.84
C ASN A 611 1.69 22.89 8.25
N SER A 612 2.94 23.07 8.66
CA SER A 612 3.36 23.64 9.95
C SER A 612 4.07 24.98 9.73
N PRO A 613 4.33 25.76 10.78
CA PRO A 613 5.07 27.00 10.64
C PRO A 613 6.40 26.76 9.94
N SER A 614 6.62 27.45 8.81
CA SER A 614 7.85 27.44 8.00
C SER A 614 8.27 26.09 7.41
N ARG A 615 7.41 25.07 7.46
CA ARG A 615 7.71 23.72 6.91
C ARG A 615 6.46 23.09 6.32
N LEU A 616 6.65 22.33 5.26
CA LEU A 616 5.65 21.46 4.67
C LEU A 616 6.18 20.02 4.53
N ARG A 617 5.25 19.07 4.60
CA ARG A 617 5.43 17.68 4.19
C ARG A 617 4.33 17.34 3.20
N PHE A 618 4.71 16.73 2.10
CA PHE A 618 3.76 16.33 1.06
C PHE A 618 4.01 14.88 0.66
N ASP A 619 3.04 14.04 0.92
CA ASP A 619 3.05 12.63 0.56
C ASP A 619 2.32 12.45 -0.76
N PHE A 620 2.96 11.81 -1.72
CA PHE A 620 2.42 11.61 -3.05
C PHE A 620 2.63 10.18 -3.54
N ARG A 621 1.79 9.76 -4.47
CA ARG A 621 1.86 8.43 -5.05
C ARG A 621 2.88 8.40 -6.17
N HIS A 622 3.94 7.61 -5.96
CA HIS A 622 4.97 7.38 -6.97
C HIS A 622 5.72 6.07 -6.67
N SER A 623 6.03 5.30 -7.74
CA SER A 623 6.57 3.94 -7.61
C SER A 623 8.09 3.90 -7.34
N SER A 624 8.82 4.95 -7.69
CA SER A 624 10.28 5.02 -7.59
C SER A 624 10.77 6.29 -6.89
N ALA A 625 12.01 6.29 -6.41
CA ALA A 625 12.66 7.49 -5.89
C ALA A 625 12.81 8.53 -6.99
N LEU A 626 12.64 9.81 -6.65
CA LEU A 626 12.93 10.90 -7.55
C LEU A 626 14.45 11.08 -7.70
N ALA A 627 14.88 11.41 -8.92
CA ALA A 627 16.25 11.82 -9.13
C ALA A 627 16.54 13.18 -8.48
N GLY A 628 17.76 13.39 -8.02
CA GLY A 628 18.16 14.70 -7.46
C GLY A 628 17.95 15.87 -8.42
N SER A 629 18.08 15.64 -9.74
CA SER A 629 17.75 16.65 -10.76
C SER A 629 16.27 17.02 -10.77
N GLN A 630 15.36 16.02 -10.61
CA GLN A 630 13.92 16.30 -10.57
C GLN A 630 13.55 17.12 -9.32
N LEU A 631 14.18 16.87 -8.17
CA LEU A 631 13.96 17.69 -6.97
C LEU A 631 14.43 19.14 -7.18
N ASN A 632 15.58 19.32 -7.82
CA ASN A 632 16.09 20.64 -8.16
C ASN A 632 15.18 21.36 -9.18
N ASP A 633 14.65 20.64 -10.17
CA ASP A 633 13.75 21.19 -11.18
C ASP A 633 12.41 21.61 -10.53
N ILE A 634 11.89 20.83 -9.57
CA ILE A 634 10.69 21.19 -8.79
C ILE A 634 10.96 22.45 -7.96
N GLU A 635 12.08 22.50 -7.21
CA GLU A 635 12.44 23.67 -6.41
C GLU A 635 12.61 24.91 -7.28
N ALA A 636 13.28 24.77 -8.42
CA ALA A 636 13.50 25.87 -9.35
C ALA A 636 12.17 26.40 -9.93
N LEU A 637 11.32 25.51 -10.42
CA LEU A 637 9.98 25.86 -10.96
C LEU A 637 9.12 26.54 -9.91
N VAL A 638 9.07 26.00 -8.69
CA VAL A 638 8.30 26.60 -7.59
C VAL A 638 8.80 28.00 -7.32
N ASN A 639 10.10 28.19 -7.09
CA ASN A 639 10.67 29.51 -6.76
C ASN A 639 10.56 30.52 -7.94
N GLU A 640 10.61 30.04 -9.19
CA GLU A 640 10.30 30.88 -10.36
C GLU A 640 8.87 31.43 -10.28
N LYS A 641 7.90 30.57 -10.02
CA LYS A 641 6.48 30.96 -9.87
C LYS A 641 6.21 31.81 -8.62
N LEU A 642 7.00 31.66 -7.56
CA LEU A 642 6.94 32.57 -6.42
C LEU A 642 7.39 33.99 -6.81
N ALA A 643 8.44 34.09 -7.64
CA ALA A 643 8.96 35.38 -8.10
C ALA A 643 8.01 36.11 -9.10
N GLU A 644 7.13 35.38 -9.77
CA GLU A 644 6.09 35.95 -10.61
C GLU A 644 4.97 36.64 -9.82
N ASP A 645 4.90 36.43 -8.50
CA ASP A 645 3.89 36.99 -7.58
C ASP A 645 2.44 36.74 -8.03
N LEU A 646 2.15 35.48 -8.37
CA LEU A 646 0.85 35.06 -8.88
C LEU A 646 -0.27 35.26 -7.85
N PRO A 647 -1.48 35.73 -8.27
CA PRO A 647 -2.61 35.85 -7.36
C PRO A 647 -3.11 34.49 -6.88
N VAL A 648 -3.50 34.42 -5.62
CA VAL A 648 -4.16 33.26 -4.99
C VAL A 648 -5.61 33.64 -4.72
N THR A 649 -6.51 33.09 -5.52
CA THR A 649 -7.94 33.41 -5.44
C THR A 649 -8.74 32.22 -4.90
N THR A 650 -9.86 32.53 -4.26
CA THR A 650 -10.74 31.50 -3.71
C THR A 650 -12.19 31.79 -4.08
N GLU A 651 -12.88 30.75 -4.56
CA GLU A 651 -14.29 30.83 -4.93
C GLU A 651 -15.06 29.66 -4.33
N VAL A 652 -16.32 29.88 -3.97
CA VAL A 652 -17.25 28.84 -3.56
C VAL A 652 -18.20 28.56 -4.71
N MET A 653 -18.29 27.30 -5.13
CA MET A 653 -19.13 26.88 -6.24
C MET A 653 -19.63 25.46 -6.06
N SER A 654 -20.57 25.00 -6.91
CA SER A 654 -20.99 23.60 -6.88
C SER A 654 -19.84 22.68 -7.33
N ILE A 655 -19.85 21.44 -6.83
CA ILE A 655 -18.80 20.45 -7.13
C ILE A 655 -18.75 20.15 -8.64
N GLU A 656 -19.89 20.21 -9.35
CA GLU A 656 -19.96 20.01 -10.80
C GLU A 656 -19.20 21.13 -11.53
N LYS A 657 -19.46 22.39 -11.17
CA LYS A 657 -18.74 23.55 -11.73
C LYS A 657 -17.26 23.51 -11.44
N ALA A 658 -16.88 23.08 -10.24
CA ALA A 658 -15.48 22.93 -9.87
C ALA A 658 -14.77 21.89 -10.76
N LYS A 659 -15.42 20.76 -11.03
CA LYS A 659 -14.91 19.73 -11.94
C LYS A 659 -14.83 20.22 -13.39
N GLU A 660 -15.86 20.93 -13.87
CA GLU A 660 -15.86 21.54 -15.20
C GLU A 660 -14.74 22.57 -15.37
N ALA A 661 -14.43 23.32 -14.30
CA ALA A 661 -13.30 24.25 -14.27
C ALA A 661 -11.93 23.56 -14.16
N GLY A 662 -11.88 22.21 -14.09
CA GLY A 662 -10.66 21.44 -13.99
C GLY A 662 -10.03 21.45 -12.60
N ALA A 663 -10.82 21.71 -11.54
CA ALA A 663 -10.30 21.67 -10.18
C ALA A 663 -9.99 20.24 -9.75
N ILE A 664 -8.82 20.04 -9.14
CA ILE A 664 -8.38 18.78 -8.62
C ILE A 664 -9.13 18.50 -7.31
N ALA A 665 -9.78 17.36 -7.24
CA ALA A 665 -10.42 16.85 -6.05
C ALA A 665 -9.61 15.67 -5.52
N LEU A 666 -9.33 15.63 -4.22
CA LEU A 666 -8.66 14.50 -3.61
C LEU A 666 -9.54 13.25 -3.70
N PHE A 667 -8.95 12.16 -4.16
CA PHE A 667 -9.66 10.90 -4.32
C PHE A 667 -10.04 10.31 -2.95
N GLY A 668 -11.33 10.01 -2.77
CA GLY A 668 -11.85 9.41 -1.54
C GLY A 668 -12.36 10.37 -0.48
N GLU A 669 -12.22 11.69 -0.68
CA GLU A 669 -12.81 12.70 0.17
C GLU A 669 -14.29 12.90 -0.15
N LYS A 670 -15.12 13.10 0.90
CA LYS A 670 -16.54 13.43 0.74
C LYS A 670 -16.70 14.96 0.72
N TYR A 671 -17.03 15.46 -0.44
CA TYR A 671 -17.34 16.87 -0.61
C TYR A 671 -18.84 17.11 -0.50
N GLY A 672 -19.24 18.29 0.01
CA GLY A 672 -20.62 18.74 -0.04
C GLY A 672 -21.04 19.15 -1.44
N SER A 673 -22.30 19.60 -1.58
CA SER A 673 -22.82 20.15 -2.84
C SER A 673 -22.09 21.45 -3.24
N GLU A 674 -21.61 22.22 -2.27
CA GLU A 674 -20.77 23.41 -2.46
C GLU A 674 -19.35 23.13 -1.94
N VAL A 675 -18.35 23.57 -2.70
CA VAL A 675 -16.93 23.38 -2.44
C VAL A 675 -16.17 24.69 -2.63
N ARG A 676 -15.12 24.88 -1.83
CA ARG A 676 -14.19 26.00 -1.97
C ARG A 676 -13.05 25.59 -2.88
N VAL A 677 -12.87 26.35 -3.97
CA VAL A 677 -11.81 26.17 -4.96
C VAL A 677 -10.75 27.21 -4.73
N VAL A 678 -9.51 26.81 -4.62
CA VAL A 678 -8.32 27.67 -4.57
C VAL A 678 -7.65 27.61 -5.93
N THR A 679 -7.39 28.77 -6.52
CA THR A 679 -6.71 28.90 -7.81
C THR A 679 -5.47 29.77 -7.66
N ILE A 680 -4.34 29.32 -8.17
CA ILE A 680 -3.06 30.05 -8.17
C ILE A 680 -2.73 30.45 -9.60
N GLY A 681 -2.58 31.75 -9.83
CA GLY A 681 -2.36 32.33 -11.16
C GLY A 681 -3.50 32.01 -12.11
N ASP A 682 -3.21 31.97 -13.41
CA ASP A 682 -4.16 31.61 -14.46
C ASP A 682 -4.37 30.10 -14.59
N GLY A 683 -4.39 29.37 -13.46
CA GLY A 683 -4.56 27.93 -13.42
C GLY A 683 -3.25 27.15 -13.38
N PHE A 684 -2.17 27.74 -12.87
CA PHE A 684 -0.95 27.02 -12.52
C PHE A 684 -1.25 25.90 -11.53
N ASP A 685 -2.11 26.18 -10.55
CA ASP A 685 -2.76 25.20 -9.70
C ASP A 685 -4.22 25.55 -9.46
N ARG A 686 -5.08 24.53 -9.33
CA ARG A 686 -6.50 24.68 -9.01
C ARG A 686 -7.00 23.46 -8.29
N GLU A 687 -7.32 23.62 -7.00
CA GLU A 687 -7.70 22.50 -6.14
C GLU A 687 -8.89 22.83 -5.24
N LEU A 688 -9.59 21.77 -4.80
CA LEU A 688 -10.58 21.86 -3.73
C LEU A 688 -9.83 21.95 -2.39
N CYS A 689 -9.86 23.12 -1.74
CA CYS A 689 -9.13 23.35 -0.50
C CYS A 689 -9.88 24.26 0.47
N GLY A 690 -10.01 23.78 1.72
CA GLY A 690 -10.63 24.53 2.84
C GLY A 690 -9.63 25.29 3.72
N GLY A 691 -8.34 25.26 3.40
CA GLY A 691 -7.29 25.85 4.20
C GLY A 691 -7.15 27.38 4.07
N THR A 692 -6.24 27.95 4.84
CA THR A 692 -5.89 29.37 4.76
C THR A 692 -4.68 29.56 3.86
N HIS A 693 -4.71 30.61 3.04
CA HIS A 693 -3.68 30.89 2.04
C HIS A 693 -3.20 32.33 2.09
N VAL A 694 -2.02 32.57 1.53
CA VAL A 694 -1.51 33.91 1.29
C VAL A 694 -2.19 34.52 0.06
N PRO A 695 -2.29 35.86 -0.06
CA PRO A 695 -2.99 36.51 -1.17
C PRO A 695 -2.28 36.39 -2.53
N THR A 696 -0.95 36.29 -2.51
CA THR A 696 -0.12 36.08 -3.70
C THR A 696 1.07 35.18 -3.38
N THR A 697 1.64 34.54 -4.41
CA THR A 697 2.77 33.61 -4.23
C THR A 697 4.03 34.31 -3.71
N GLY A 698 4.24 35.59 -3.99
CA GLY A 698 5.35 36.38 -3.46
C GLY A 698 5.39 36.46 -1.93
N HIS A 699 4.22 36.39 -1.26
CA HIS A 699 4.13 36.37 0.19
C HIS A 699 4.66 35.08 0.84
N ILE A 700 4.86 34.00 0.06
CA ILE A 700 5.45 32.74 0.55
C ILE A 700 6.91 32.94 0.94
N GLY A 701 7.61 33.80 0.21
CA GLY A 701 9.05 34.01 0.36
C GLY A 701 9.84 33.00 -0.49
N ARG A 702 10.54 32.09 0.15
CA ARG A 702 11.32 31.05 -0.53
C ARG A 702 10.87 29.64 -0.11
N VAL A 703 10.97 28.70 -1.03
CA VAL A 703 10.81 27.28 -0.79
C VAL A 703 12.14 26.59 -1.02
N THR A 704 12.58 25.77 -0.06
CA THR A 704 13.79 24.94 -0.16
C THR A 704 13.42 23.49 0.10
N VAL A 705 13.61 22.63 -0.90
CA VAL A 705 13.34 21.19 -0.82
C VAL A 705 14.48 20.52 -0.05
N LEU A 706 14.17 19.89 1.08
CA LEU A 706 15.17 19.19 1.91
C LEU A 706 15.52 17.82 1.34
N GLY A 707 14.58 17.19 0.71
CA GLY A 707 14.75 15.86 0.13
C GLY A 707 13.45 15.10 -0.04
N GLU A 708 13.60 13.86 -0.48
CA GLU A 708 12.52 12.95 -0.75
C GLU A 708 12.82 11.58 -0.12
N GLY A 709 11.79 10.87 0.33
CA GLY A 709 11.93 9.55 0.94
C GLY A 709 10.68 8.68 0.78
N SER A 710 10.82 7.36 0.97
CA SER A 710 9.70 6.43 0.98
C SER A 710 9.00 6.46 2.34
N VAL A 711 7.67 6.54 2.34
CA VAL A 711 6.83 6.47 3.55
C VAL A 711 6.08 5.14 3.61
N ALA A 712 5.62 4.68 2.46
CA ALA A 712 4.95 3.40 2.31
C ALA A 712 5.17 2.86 0.89
N SER A 713 4.73 1.63 0.64
CA SER A 713 4.81 1.07 -0.71
C SER A 713 3.99 1.92 -1.70
N GLY A 714 4.68 2.48 -2.71
CA GLY A 714 4.07 3.36 -3.71
C GLY A 714 3.70 4.77 -3.19
N VAL A 715 4.18 5.16 -2.00
CA VAL A 715 4.01 6.50 -1.44
C VAL A 715 5.37 7.10 -1.09
N ARG A 716 5.63 8.26 -1.63
CA ARG A 716 6.84 9.04 -1.42
C ARG A 716 6.51 10.32 -0.68
N ARG A 717 7.47 10.88 0.04
CA ARG A 717 7.33 12.12 0.79
C ARG A 717 8.36 13.13 0.34
N ILE A 718 7.92 14.34 -0.01
CA ILE A 718 8.79 15.51 -0.10
C ILE A 718 8.65 16.31 1.19
N GLU A 719 9.78 16.79 1.71
CA GLU A 719 9.84 17.76 2.79
C GLU A 719 10.49 19.05 2.29
N ALA A 720 9.90 20.18 2.62
CA ALA A 720 10.45 21.47 2.24
C ALA A 720 10.31 22.49 3.39
N LEU A 721 11.22 23.44 3.41
CA LEU A 721 11.18 24.63 4.25
C LEU A 721 10.63 25.80 3.45
N VAL A 722 9.90 26.68 4.16
CA VAL A 722 9.14 27.77 3.56
C VAL A 722 9.44 29.07 4.28
N GLY A 723 9.61 30.15 3.54
CA GLY A 723 9.78 31.50 4.11
C GLY A 723 10.98 31.59 5.04
N ASP A 724 10.75 31.97 6.28
CA ASP A 724 11.79 32.19 7.29
C ASP A 724 12.60 30.90 7.54
N GLY A 725 11.96 29.73 7.57
CA GLY A 725 12.66 28.45 7.71
C GLY A 725 13.63 28.16 6.58
N ALA A 726 13.29 28.53 5.35
CA ALA A 726 14.18 28.39 4.21
C ALA A 726 15.37 29.36 4.29
N TYR A 727 15.15 30.59 4.72
CA TYR A 727 16.23 31.57 4.92
C TYR A 727 17.18 31.16 6.05
N GLU A 728 16.66 30.69 7.16
CA GLU A 728 17.49 30.20 8.27
C GLU A 728 18.36 29.01 7.88
N PHE A 729 17.79 28.08 7.11
CA PHE A 729 18.50 26.93 6.60
C PHE A 729 19.67 27.36 5.71
N GLN A 730 19.42 28.25 4.75
CA GLN A 730 20.44 28.78 3.87
C GLN A 730 21.53 29.56 4.63
N ALA A 731 21.16 30.35 5.63
CA ALA A 731 22.13 31.07 6.46
C ALA A 731 23.08 30.10 7.19
N LYS A 732 22.53 28.97 7.70
CA LYS A 732 23.32 27.90 8.32
C LYS A 732 24.26 27.22 7.33
N GLU A 733 23.76 26.88 6.14
CA GLU A 733 24.59 26.31 5.08
C GLU A 733 25.70 27.25 4.66
N HIS A 734 25.40 28.54 4.49
CA HIS A 734 26.40 29.55 4.16
C HIS A 734 27.49 29.68 5.25
N ALA A 735 27.06 29.67 6.53
CA ALA A 735 28.01 29.71 7.65
C ALA A 735 28.92 28.46 7.67
N LEU A 736 28.36 27.27 7.44
CA LEU A 736 29.14 26.03 7.38
C LEU A 736 30.11 26.02 6.21
N VAL A 737 29.70 26.44 5.03
CA VAL A 737 30.58 26.56 3.86
C VAL A 737 31.69 27.57 4.11
N SER A 738 31.37 28.70 4.77
CA SER A 738 32.36 29.69 5.15
C SER A 738 33.39 29.14 6.14
N GLN A 739 32.94 28.38 7.15
CA GLN A 739 33.86 27.70 8.09
C GLN A 739 34.77 26.68 7.39
N LEU A 740 34.17 25.85 6.50
CA LEU A 740 34.96 24.89 5.71
C LEU A 740 36.00 25.60 4.84
N SER A 741 35.62 26.71 4.19
CA SER A 741 36.51 27.52 3.39
C SER A 741 37.68 28.05 4.21
N GLN A 742 37.45 28.47 5.44
CA GLN A 742 38.51 28.92 6.36
C GLN A 742 39.44 27.76 6.79
N LEU A 743 38.86 26.61 7.15
CA LEU A 743 39.59 25.42 7.59
C LEU A 743 40.51 24.86 6.48
N VAL A 744 39.96 24.75 5.27
CA VAL A 744 40.68 24.20 4.11
C VAL A 744 41.54 25.23 3.41
N GLY A 745 41.28 26.51 3.66
CA GLY A 745 42.03 27.64 3.09
C GLY A 745 41.76 27.81 1.60
N GLY A 746 40.56 28.23 1.21
CA GLY A 746 40.19 28.46 -0.19
C GLY A 746 38.81 29.10 -0.33
N ARG A 747 38.43 29.37 -1.56
CA ARG A 747 37.09 29.86 -1.88
C ARG A 747 36.08 28.70 -1.82
N ALA A 748 34.83 29.01 -1.62
CA ALA A 748 33.75 28.01 -1.53
C ALA A 748 33.64 27.11 -2.75
N ASP A 749 33.84 27.67 -3.95
CA ASP A 749 33.85 26.97 -5.22
C ASP A 749 35.04 26.00 -5.41
N GLU A 750 36.16 26.24 -4.69
CA GLU A 750 37.35 25.40 -4.72
C GLU A 750 37.35 24.26 -3.70
N LEU A 751 36.42 24.23 -2.76
CA LEU A 751 36.38 23.28 -1.64
C LEU A 751 36.42 21.81 -2.07
N PRO A 752 35.65 21.34 -3.05
CA PRO A 752 35.68 19.94 -3.46
C PRO A 752 37.06 19.51 -3.92
N GLU A 753 37.66 20.28 -4.84
CA GLU A 753 39.00 19.98 -5.38
C GLU A 753 40.11 20.02 -4.31
N ARG A 754 40.00 20.97 -3.38
CA ARG A 754 40.96 21.08 -2.28
C ARG A 754 40.87 19.93 -1.30
N ILE A 755 39.66 19.52 -0.95
CA ILE A 755 39.41 18.35 -0.06
C ILE A 755 39.95 17.09 -0.74
N GLU A 756 39.64 16.87 -2.02
CA GLU A 756 40.19 15.74 -2.78
C GLU A 756 41.73 15.75 -2.79
N SER A 757 42.34 16.93 -3.03
CA SER A 757 43.79 17.08 -2.99
C SER A 757 44.37 16.77 -1.60
N LEU A 758 43.74 17.22 -0.52
CA LEU A 758 44.16 16.93 0.85
C LEU A 758 44.04 15.44 1.17
N LEU A 759 42.96 14.79 0.76
CA LEU A 759 42.76 13.34 0.93
C LEU A 759 43.80 12.53 0.13
N ALA A 760 44.15 12.99 -1.09
CA ALA A 760 45.19 12.36 -1.88
C ALA A 760 46.58 12.50 -1.22
N LYS A 761 46.95 13.70 -0.74
CA LYS A 761 48.19 13.93 -0.01
C LYS A 761 48.25 13.12 1.29
N LEU A 762 47.17 13.01 2.01
CA LEU A 762 47.10 12.19 3.22
C LEU A 762 47.40 10.72 2.90
N ARG A 763 46.78 10.16 1.89
CA ARG A 763 47.03 8.77 1.45
C ARG A 763 48.49 8.57 0.99
N GLU A 764 49.08 9.54 0.30
CA GLU A 764 50.49 9.50 -0.14
C GLU A 764 51.43 9.54 1.06
N SER A 765 51.18 10.44 2.02
CA SER A 765 51.98 10.55 3.25
C SER A 765 51.85 9.29 4.13
N GLU A 766 50.68 8.68 4.25
CA GLU A 766 50.51 7.41 4.95
C GLU A 766 51.32 6.28 4.29
N LYS A 767 51.31 6.21 2.96
CA LYS A 767 52.07 5.22 2.19
C LYS A 767 53.57 5.43 2.33
N GLU A 768 54.04 6.68 2.31
CA GLU A 768 55.44 7.01 2.51
C GLU A 768 55.90 6.72 3.95
N LEU A 769 55.08 7.02 4.94
CA LEU A 769 55.31 6.67 6.33
C LEU A 769 55.45 5.15 6.53
N ASP A 770 54.56 4.37 5.91
CA ASP A 770 54.62 2.91 5.95
C ASP A 770 55.87 2.35 5.27
N LYS A 771 56.27 2.97 4.16
CA LYS A 771 57.52 2.63 3.49
C LYS A 771 58.73 2.89 4.40
N ILE A 772 58.85 4.11 5.00
CA ILE A 772 59.90 4.48 5.91
C ILE A 772 59.95 3.53 7.12
N ARG A 773 58.83 3.21 7.71
CA ARG A 773 58.72 2.26 8.83
C ARG A 773 59.20 0.87 8.42
N THR A 774 58.87 0.41 7.21
CA THR A 774 59.32 -0.88 6.68
C THR A 774 60.83 -0.88 6.46
N GLU A 775 61.37 0.18 5.88
CA GLU A 775 62.84 0.32 5.70
C GLU A 775 63.59 0.39 7.04
N GLN A 776 63.03 1.08 8.04
CA GLN A 776 63.61 1.05 9.40
C GLN A 776 63.60 -0.31 10.04
N ALA A 777 62.49 -1.07 9.85
CA ALA A 777 62.40 -2.44 10.35
C ALA A 777 63.48 -3.36 9.67
N LEU A 778 63.64 -3.24 8.35
CA LEU A 778 64.62 -4.03 7.59
C LEU A 778 66.10 -3.73 7.98
N ARG A 779 66.46 -2.50 8.37
CA ARG A 779 67.73 -2.16 8.88
C ARG A 779 68.15 -2.97 10.09
N ARG A 780 67.18 -3.43 10.90
CA ARG A 780 67.41 -4.30 12.04
C ARG A 780 67.75 -5.75 11.63
N GLY A 781 67.54 -6.09 10.35
CA GLY A 781 67.72 -7.47 9.86
C GLY A 781 69.20 -7.96 10.07
N GLY A 782 70.21 -7.09 9.93
CA GLY A 782 71.58 -7.46 10.21
C GLY A 782 71.89 -7.78 11.67
N GLU A 783 71.33 -6.98 12.60
CA GLU A 783 71.48 -7.20 14.04
C GLU A 783 70.76 -8.48 14.49
N LEU A 784 69.58 -8.70 13.95
CA LEU A 784 68.79 -9.92 14.22
C LEU A 784 69.52 -11.16 13.69
N ALA A 785 70.07 -11.13 12.51
CA ALA A 785 70.83 -12.23 11.96
C ALA A 785 72.13 -12.51 12.78
N ALA A 786 72.79 -11.46 13.24
CA ALA A 786 73.99 -11.58 14.10
C ALA A 786 73.64 -12.17 15.52
N ALA A 787 72.46 -11.98 15.97
CA ALA A 787 71.90 -12.51 17.25
C ALA A 787 71.48 -14.00 17.17
N SER A 788 71.82 -14.72 16.08
CA SER A 788 71.44 -16.12 15.94
C SER A 788 72.18 -16.97 16.97
N GLU A 789 71.44 -17.88 17.56
CA GLU A 789 71.96 -18.86 18.52
C GLU A 789 71.89 -20.28 17.95
N ARG A 790 72.75 -21.17 18.44
CA ARG A 790 72.69 -22.55 18.02
C ARG A 790 71.74 -23.35 18.91
N VAL A 791 70.71 -23.93 18.28
CA VAL A 791 69.70 -24.77 18.97
C VAL A 791 69.65 -26.11 18.23
N GLY A 792 70.10 -27.14 18.89
CA GLY A 792 70.21 -28.45 18.27
C GLY A 792 71.08 -28.46 17.02
N LYS A 793 70.54 -28.87 15.88
CA LYS A 793 71.24 -28.93 14.57
C LYS A 793 71.15 -27.67 13.72
N VAL A 794 70.43 -26.64 14.16
CA VAL A 794 70.16 -25.42 13.38
C VAL A 794 70.61 -24.16 14.12
N SER A 795 70.72 -23.08 13.39
CA SER A 795 70.86 -21.72 13.91
C SER A 795 69.52 -21.07 13.97
N LEU A 796 69.08 -20.57 15.12
CA LEU A 796 67.78 -19.99 15.39
C LEU A 796 67.92 -18.50 15.67
N VAL A 797 67.08 -17.70 15.05
CA VAL A 797 66.73 -16.33 15.47
C VAL A 797 65.27 -16.36 15.95
N ALA A 798 65.04 -16.22 17.25
CA ALA A 798 63.71 -16.10 17.81
C ALA A 798 63.61 -14.79 18.56
N SER A 799 62.91 -13.80 17.97
CA SER A 799 62.88 -12.43 18.51
C SER A 799 61.54 -11.75 18.36
N ALA A 800 61.19 -10.99 19.40
CA ALA A 800 60.06 -10.06 19.34
C ALA A 800 60.53 -8.72 18.73
N VAL A 801 59.97 -8.33 17.63
CA VAL A 801 60.45 -7.14 16.85
C VAL A 801 59.64 -5.87 17.14
N GLY A 802 58.64 -5.93 18.06
CA GLY A 802 57.77 -4.82 18.42
C GLY A 802 56.69 -4.55 17.42
N GLU A 803 56.32 -3.28 17.26
CA GLU A 803 55.28 -2.88 16.35
C GLU A 803 55.77 -2.89 14.91
N MET A 804 54.96 -3.50 14.02
CA MET A 804 55.25 -3.64 12.60
C MET A 804 54.15 -2.99 11.76
N PRO A 805 54.48 -2.35 10.64
CA PRO A 805 53.53 -1.66 9.79
C PRO A 805 52.46 -2.60 9.20
N SER A 806 52.90 -3.80 8.84
CA SER A 806 52.04 -4.84 8.26
C SER A 806 52.61 -6.25 8.49
N ALA A 807 51.74 -7.24 8.29
CA ALA A 807 52.17 -8.64 8.31
C ALA A 807 53.17 -8.94 7.17
N ASP A 808 53.06 -8.27 6.04
CA ASP A 808 54.00 -8.42 4.93
C ASP A 808 55.37 -7.78 5.25
N ALA A 809 55.41 -6.69 5.99
CA ALA A 809 56.68 -6.13 6.47
C ALA A 809 57.41 -7.08 7.44
N LEU A 810 56.67 -7.72 8.36
CA LEU A 810 57.22 -8.74 9.26
C LEU A 810 57.72 -9.96 8.48
N ARG A 811 56.96 -10.38 7.44
CA ARG A 811 57.39 -11.46 6.56
C ARG A 811 58.65 -11.13 5.79
N THR A 812 58.70 -9.94 5.22
CA THR A 812 59.89 -9.47 4.48
C THR A 812 61.12 -9.39 5.37
N LEU A 813 60.99 -8.89 6.60
CA LEU A 813 62.07 -8.90 7.60
C LEU A 813 62.55 -10.30 7.94
N ALA A 814 61.58 -11.24 8.15
CA ALA A 814 61.98 -12.62 8.48
C ALA A 814 62.76 -13.30 7.32
N LEU A 815 62.38 -13.02 6.08
CA LEU A 815 63.08 -13.51 4.90
C LEU A 815 64.46 -12.87 4.76
N ASP A 816 64.58 -11.57 4.97
CA ASP A 816 65.88 -10.84 4.95
C ASP A 816 66.84 -11.37 6.02
N VAL A 817 66.33 -11.60 7.23
CA VAL A 817 67.14 -12.19 8.31
C VAL A 817 67.59 -13.61 7.95
N ARG A 818 66.69 -14.45 7.42
CA ARG A 818 67.01 -15.82 6.98
C ARG A 818 68.10 -15.80 5.90
N ASP A 819 67.95 -14.95 4.90
CA ASP A 819 68.90 -14.90 3.78
C ASP A 819 70.27 -14.40 4.22
N ARG A 820 70.41 -13.48 5.20
CA ARG A 820 71.66 -13.02 5.83
C ARG A 820 72.31 -14.09 6.68
N MET A 821 71.58 -15.04 7.24
CA MET A 821 72.13 -16.16 7.99
C MET A 821 72.86 -17.18 7.10
N GLY A 822 72.69 -17.13 5.77
CA GLY A 822 73.32 -17.96 4.77
C GLY A 822 72.75 -19.38 4.69
N ASN A 823 73.30 -20.14 3.73
CA ASN A 823 72.78 -21.51 3.46
C ASN A 823 73.76 -22.63 3.90
N GLU A 824 74.91 -22.28 4.48
CA GLU A 824 75.91 -23.22 4.87
C GLU A 824 75.52 -24.14 6.04
N ARG A 825 74.47 -23.72 6.79
CA ARG A 825 73.89 -24.45 7.93
C ARG A 825 72.37 -24.28 7.91
N GLY A 826 71.62 -25.11 8.59
CA GLY A 826 70.18 -24.99 8.79
C GLY A 826 69.87 -23.71 9.56
N ALA A 827 69.11 -22.76 8.94
CA ALA A 827 68.69 -21.49 9.52
C ALA A 827 67.18 -21.46 9.72
N VAL A 828 66.76 -21.05 10.93
CA VAL A 828 65.38 -20.86 11.33
C VAL A 828 65.23 -19.44 11.87
N VAL A 829 64.28 -18.71 11.35
CA VAL A 829 63.94 -17.36 11.79
C VAL A 829 62.50 -17.31 12.25
N ALA A 830 62.29 -17.01 13.51
CA ALA A 830 60.97 -16.82 14.10
C ALA A 830 60.84 -15.39 14.64
N LEU A 831 60.17 -14.56 13.89
CA LEU A 831 59.95 -13.16 14.29
C LEU A 831 58.47 -12.96 14.65
N ALA A 832 58.23 -12.40 15.83
CA ALA A 832 56.90 -12.04 16.28
C ALA A 832 56.83 -10.52 16.51
N GLY A 833 55.75 -9.89 16.09
CA GLY A 833 55.51 -8.47 16.25
C GLY A 833 54.02 -8.15 16.40
N LEU A 834 53.74 -6.90 16.66
CA LEU A 834 52.36 -6.39 16.70
C LEU A 834 52.01 -5.74 15.37
N VAL A 835 50.93 -6.07 14.77
CA VAL A 835 50.37 -5.45 13.58
C VAL A 835 48.97 -4.93 13.93
N GLY A 836 48.82 -3.61 13.97
CA GLY A 836 47.59 -2.97 14.42
C GLY A 836 47.18 -3.42 15.84
N GLY A 837 48.13 -3.59 16.75
CA GLY A 837 47.95 -4.03 18.12
C GLY A 837 47.69 -5.53 18.29
N LYS A 838 47.63 -6.33 17.20
CA LYS A 838 47.43 -7.78 17.24
C LYS A 838 48.76 -8.53 17.03
N PRO A 839 49.04 -9.62 17.76
CA PRO A 839 50.24 -10.38 17.58
C PRO A 839 50.25 -11.10 16.23
N SER A 840 51.37 -11.00 15.55
CA SER A 840 51.68 -11.72 14.30
C SER A 840 53.03 -12.40 14.43
N LEU A 841 53.10 -13.60 13.93
CA LEU A 841 54.30 -14.44 13.95
C LEU A 841 54.63 -14.87 12.52
N VAL A 842 55.88 -14.77 12.14
CA VAL A 842 56.39 -15.36 10.90
C VAL A 842 57.56 -16.26 11.22
N ILE A 843 57.52 -17.48 10.68
CA ILE A 843 58.65 -18.41 10.76
C ILE A 843 59.13 -18.70 9.33
N ALA A 844 60.43 -18.50 9.11
CA ALA A 844 61.09 -18.82 7.84
C ALA A 844 62.23 -19.83 8.08
N THR A 845 62.37 -20.80 7.18
CA THR A 845 63.42 -21.83 7.25
C THR A 845 64.15 -21.89 5.90
N ASN A 846 65.46 -22.14 5.94
CA ASN A 846 66.25 -22.46 4.74
C ASN A 846 66.23 -23.99 4.47
N GLU A 847 66.92 -24.45 3.41
CA GLU A 847 66.95 -25.85 2.98
C GLU A 847 67.57 -26.75 4.05
N GLY A 848 68.71 -26.33 4.62
CA GLY A 848 69.39 -27.09 5.64
C GLY A 848 68.59 -27.26 6.94
N ALA A 849 67.73 -26.32 7.31
CA ALA A 849 66.83 -26.50 8.43
C ALA A 849 65.70 -27.54 8.11
N ARG A 850 65.22 -27.54 6.89
CA ARG A 850 64.23 -28.52 6.45
C ARG A 850 64.78 -29.96 6.38
N GLU A 851 66.03 -30.09 5.92
CA GLU A 851 66.78 -31.38 5.97
C GLU A 851 66.96 -31.87 7.43
N ALA A 852 67.15 -30.98 8.37
CA ALA A 852 67.16 -31.26 9.79
C ALA A 852 65.74 -31.50 10.39
N SER A 853 64.74 -31.67 9.54
CA SER A 853 63.33 -31.90 9.91
C SER A 853 62.61 -30.70 10.54
N VAL A 854 63.15 -29.49 10.50
CA VAL A 854 62.56 -28.28 11.07
C VAL A 854 61.70 -27.59 10.00
N LYS A 855 60.37 -27.65 10.14
CA LYS A 855 59.40 -27.16 9.17
C LYS A 855 58.64 -25.93 9.72
N ALA A 856 58.61 -24.80 9.01
CA ALA A 856 57.98 -23.58 9.44
C ALA A 856 56.48 -23.75 9.70
N GLY A 857 55.76 -24.47 8.82
CA GLY A 857 54.32 -24.72 8.97
C GLY A 857 53.97 -25.58 10.20
N ALA A 858 54.80 -26.51 10.56
CA ALA A 858 54.61 -27.34 11.77
C ALA A 858 54.82 -26.49 13.05
N LEU A 859 55.88 -25.68 13.08
CA LEU A 859 56.18 -24.80 14.21
C LEU A 859 55.08 -23.75 14.44
N VAL A 860 54.63 -23.05 13.40
CA VAL A 860 53.52 -22.06 13.52
C VAL A 860 52.25 -22.70 14.08
N ARG A 861 51.84 -23.86 13.58
CA ARG A 861 50.67 -24.58 14.09
C ARG A 861 50.79 -24.97 15.58
N ALA A 862 51.96 -25.37 16.00
CA ALA A 862 52.21 -25.78 17.38
C ALA A 862 52.14 -24.59 18.37
N VAL A 863 52.59 -23.41 17.95
CA VAL A 863 52.75 -22.24 18.84
C VAL A 863 51.64 -21.21 18.74
N GLY A 864 50.81 -21.20 17.68
CA GLY A 864 49.74 -20.22 17.47
C GLY A 864 48.77 -20.10 18.63
N LYS A 865 48.50 -21.20 19.33
CA LYS A 865 47.63 -21.24 20.51
C LYS A 865 48.09 -20.35 21.67
N TYR A 866 49.38 -20.10 21.82
CA TYR A 866 49.92 -19.26 22.90
C TYR A 866 49.59 -17.76 22.67
N MET A 867 49.44 -17.37 21.43
CA MET A 867 49.01 -16.00 21.04
C MET A 867 47.50 -15.85 20.93
N GLY A 868 46.72 -16.90 21.34
CA GLY A 868 45.26 -16.86 21.25
C GLY A 868 44.73 -16.91 19.82
N GLY A 869 45.40 -17.66 18.95
CA GLY A 869 45.06 -17.80 17.56
C GLY A 869 45.63 -19.07 16.93
N GLY A 870 45.82 -19.01 15.63
CA GLY A 870 46.38 -20.12 14.86
C GLY A 870 47.23 -19.61 13.70
N GLY A 871 47.66 -20.52 12.85
CA GLY A 871 48.39 -20.19 11.67
C GLY A 871 48.79 -21.41 10.85
N GLY A 872 49.41 -21.17 9.73
CA GLY A 872 49.86 -22.21 8.82
C GLY A 872 50.74 -21.65 7.71
N GLY A 873 51.14 -22.48 6.82
CA GLY A 873 51.96 -22.12 5.68
C GLY A 873 52.75 -23.32 5.18
N ARG A 874 53.70 -23.08 4.29
CA ARG A 874 54.59 -24.06 3.71
C ARG A 874 55.75 -24.38 4.66
N ASP A 875 56.54 -25.40 4.31
CA ASP A 875 57.69 -25.85 5.12
C ASP A 875 58.82 -24.80 5.16
N ASP A 876 58.88 -23.94 4.12
CA ASP A 876 59.91 -22.88 3.99
C ASP A 876 59.52 -21.56 4.67
N ILE A 877 58.23 -21.26 4.74
CA ILE A 877 57.70 -20.07 5.38
C ILE A 877 56.25 -20.29 5.84
N ALA A 878 55.95 -19.85 7.04
CA ALA A 878 54.60 -19.93 7.61
C ALA A 878 54.33 -18.72 8.48
N GLN A 879 53.07 -18.39 8.61
CA GLN A 879 52.58 -17.23 9.33
C GLN A 879 51.44 -17.58 10.26
N GLY A 880 51.42 -16.98 11.44
CA GLY A 880 50.35 -17.12 12.41
C GLY A 880 50.04 -15.77 13.07
N GLY A 881 48.92 -15.74 13.75
CA GLY A 881 48.53 -14.54 14.48
C GLY A 881 47.51 -14.92 15.57
N GLY A 882 47.14 -13.94 16.37
CA GLY A 882 46.22 -14.16 17.46
C GLY A 882 45.64 -12.88 18.04
N THR A 883 45.08 -13.01 19.24
CA THR A 883 44.45 -11.89 19.96
C THR A 883 45.17 -11.54 21.28
N LYS A 884 46.23 -12.34 21.67
CA LYS A 884 46.93 -12.18 22.95
C LYS A 884 48.41 -11.80 22.74
N PRO A 885 48.70 -10.49 22.76
CA PRO A 885 50.09 -10.00 22.59
C PRO A 885 51.05 -10.54 23.68
N GLU A 886 50.57 -10.71 24.88
CA GLU A 886 51.30 -11.25 26.01
C GLU A 886 51.82 -12.68 25.80
N GLY A 887 51.27 -13.37 24.83
CA GLY A 887 51.65 -14.75 24.46
C GLY A 887 52.90 -14.82 23.54
N ILE A 888 53.39 -13.70 23.00
CA ILE A 888 54.55 -13.67 22.10
C ILE A 888 55.80 -14.30 22.72
N PRO A 889 56.23 -13.96 23.97
CA PRO A 889 57.41 -14.57 24.55
C PRO A 889 57.26 -16.09 24.70
N THR A 890 56.10 -16.56 25.20
CA THR A 890 55.83 -17.97 25.37
C THR A 890 55.82 -18.73 24.02
N ALA A 891 55.33 -18.12 22.97
CA ALA A 891 55.35 -18.71 21.62
C ALA A 891 56.81 -18.85 21.09
N LEU A 892 57.67 -17.83 21.26
CA LEU A 892 59.05 -17.86 20.85
C LEU A 892 59.86 -18.92 21.66
N ASP A 893 59.66 -19.02 22.97
CA ASP A 893 60.30 -20.02 23.81
C ASP A 893 59.86 -21.45 23.45
N ALA A 894 58.57 -21.63 23.13
CA ALA A 894 58.03 -22.91 22.68
C ALA A 894 58.65 -23.35 21.34
N ILE A 895 58.96 -22.38 20.41
CA ILE A 895 59.67 -22.68 19.17
C ILE A 895 61.05 -23.19 19.47
N ARG A 896 61.82 -22.56 20.37
CA ARG A 896 63.18 -22.97 20.79
C ARG A 896 63.14 -24.38 21.34
N SER A 897 62.26 -24.66 22.28
CA SER A 897 62.14 -25.99 22.91
C SER A 897 61.74 -27.10 21.91
N GLN A 898 60.90 -26.77 20.92
CA GLN A 898 60.56 -27.74 19.87
C GLN A 898 61.74 -28.04 18.94
N ILE A 899 62.56 -27.06 18.64
CA ILE A 899 63.75 -27.25 17.81
C ILE A 899 64.81 -28.05 18.57
N GLU A 900 64.99 -27.85 19.88
CA GLU A 900 65.90 -28.61 20.73
C GLU A 900 65.52 -30.12 20.80
N ALA A 901 64.19 -30.39 20.68
CA ALA A 901 63.69 -31.77 20.76
C ALA A 901 63.82 -32.57 19.44
N LEU A 902 64.10 -31.85 18.32
CA LEU A 902 64.36 -32.48 17.00
C LEU A 902 65.80 -32.78 16.73
#